data_6d0a711980d353f96e818ff26b736080
#
_entry.id   6d0a711980d353f96e818ff26b736080
#
_cell.length_a   1.000
_cell.length_b   1.000
_cell.length_c   1.000
_cell.angle_alpha   90.00
_cell.angle_beta   90.00
_cell.angle_gamma   90.00
#
_symmetry.space_group_name_H-M   'P 1'
#
loop_
_entity.id
_entity.type
_entity.pdbx_description
1 polymer ?
#
loop_
_entity_poly.entity_id
_entity_poly.type
_entity_poly.pdbx_seq_one_letter_code
_entity_poly.pdbx_strand_id
1 'polypeptide(L)'
;MKTDKKNGNQPKTLPVKNGAKSASTKVGAVGKSDSHVEEKGHEHSGVFGKNTELIFSLICGTALGAGFGLSYVAGMPELVSLILYIIAYFFGGFFTAKEAIQTIMKGGFEIDFLMLVAAIGAAILGSWMEGALLLFLFSLGHALEHYAMSKARKSIEALTSLAPPTALVVRDGSQQEIRIEELVLGDLIVIKPNSKIPADGVVIKGEGSVNQAPITGESVPVDKSPVPDPNKDYTNEKSIKPQYRVFAGTINGAAVLEVKVIKEAKDSTISRLVKMVNEAEKQKSPTQLFTDKFEKYFVPVVLVLVAALCFAFLVIDEPFSKSFYRAMAVLVAASPCALAISTPSAVLSGVARAARGGVLIKGGRPLEDLGSLNAIAFDKTGTLTEGKPQLTNVIPLNGISEEDLLVVAIAVEKLSDHPLAEAIVKGGLEKLKKQSIPEASKVKGITGRGVQAEVGGKKILIGNKALFEKDNVPAEIIKQVEDLEKGGHTSMLVKQDKDFIGILSLMDVPRKEAKNVLKELSALGIKKMIMLTGDNQQVAEAVAKQIGITDAMGNLMPEDKVKAVQKLDKSEKMVAMVGDGVNDAPAMAKSTVGIAMGAAGSDVALETADIALMGDKLESLPFAIGLSRKAKGIIKQNLWISLGVVAVLIPLTILGVTSIGPAVMAHEGSTLVVVGNALRLLAYKNNQKQTIKSGRKKKA
;
A
#
# COMPACT_ATOMS: atom_id res chain seq x y z
N MET A 1 26.30 69.57 13.21
CA MET A 1 25.66 70.56 12.32
C MET A 1 24.32 69.99 11.90
N LYS A 2 23.26 70.61 12.41
CA LYS A 2 21.86 70.67 11.92
C LYS A 2 21.15 69.34 11.64
N THR A 3 20.25 68.91 12.50
CA THR A 3 18.88 69.36 12.84
C THR A 3 17.84 68.64 11.97
N ASP A 4 17.01 67.83 12.60
CA ASP A 4 15.62 68.01 13.02
C ASP A 4 14.61 67.61 11.94
N LYS A 5 13.50 66.91 12.15
CA LYS A 5 12.40 66.80 13.10
C LYS A 5 11.46 65.72 12.59
N LYS A 6 10.97 64.85 13.41
CA LYS A 6 9.71 64.72 14.14
C LYS A 6 8.39 64.79 13.33
N ASN A 7 7.58 63.81 13.51
CA ASN A 7 6.12 63.70 13.87
C ASN A 7 5.46 62.62 13.00
N GLY A 8 4.81 61.63 13.43
CA GLY A 8 3.86 61.45 14.56
C GLY A 8 2.44 61.55 14.06
N ASN A 9 1.70 60.48 13.85
CA ASN A 9 0.39 60.28 14.48
C ASN A 9 -0.37 59.03 13.96
N GLN A 10 -0.92 58.33 14.86
CA GLN A 10 -1.98 57.32 14.76
C GLN A 10 -3.37 58.00 14.73
N PRO A 11 -4.50 57.29 14.84
CA PRO A 11 -5.31 56.60 13.81
C PRO A 11 -6.75 57.21 13.75
N LYS A 12 -7.53 56.86 12.74
CA LYS A 12 -9.00 57.13 12.80
C LYS A 12 -9.83 55.99 12.20
N THR A 13 -10.79 55.59 12.95
CA THR A 13 -11.83 54.59 12.76
C THR A 13 -13.04 55.11 11.96
N LEU A 14 -13.64 54.21 11.12
CA LEU A 14 -15.04 53.99 10.73
C LEU A 14 -15.84 55.11 9.99
N PRO A 15 -16.92 54.82 9.18
CA PRO A 15 -17.92 53.75 9.36
C PRO A 15 -18.44 53.02 8.10
N VAL A 16 -19.21 51.98 8.36
CA VAL A 16 -20.06 51.14 7.49
C VAL A 16 -21.12 51.92 6.71
N LYS A 17 -21.40 51.55 5.45
CA LYS A 17 -22.74 51.58 4.84
C LYS A 17 -22.92 50.59 3.71
N ASN A 18 -24.03 49.84 3.78
CA ASN A 18 -24.61 48.91 2.80
C ASN A 18 -24.98 49.56 1.46
N GLY A 19 -24.98 48.78 0.40
CA GLY A 19 -25.68 49.12 -0.85
C GLY A 19 -25.31 48.24 -2.02
N ALA A 20 -26.21 47.33 -2.38
CA ALA A 20 -26.14 46.45 -3.56
C ALA A 20 -26.15 47.23 -4.88
N LYS A 21 -25.40 46.74 -5.88
CA LYS A 21 -25.90 46.54 -7.25
C LYS A 21 -24.77 45.98 -8.17
N SER A 22 -25.17 45.08 -9.02
CA SER A 22 -24.49 44.38 -10.08
C SER A 22 -23.76 45.28 -11.08
N ALA A 23 -22.55 44.89 -11.50
CA ALA A 23 -22.04 45.14 -12.85
C ALA A 23 -20.94 44.12 -13.21
N SER A 24 -21.17 43.39 -14.26
CA SER A 24 -20.23 42.49 -14.92
C SER A 24 -19.04 43.22 -15.50
N THR A 25 -17.83 42.78 -15.25
CA THR A 25 -16.69 43.14 -16.09
C THR A 25 -15.79 41.90 -16.28
N LYS A 26 -15.66 41.51 -17.54
CA LYS A 26 -14.76 40.50 -18.05
C LYS A 26 -13.31 40.90 -17.74
N VAL A 27 -12.54 40.02 -17.11
CA VAL A 27 -11.07 40.06 -17.18
C VAL A 27 -10.57 38.67 -17.53
N GLY A 28 -9.59 38.68 -18.40
CA GLY A 28 -9.13 37.63 -19.27
C GLY A 28 -8.63 36.35 -18.65
N ALA A 29 -8.71 35.33 -19.46
CA ALA A 29 -8.26 33.98 -19.26
C ALA A 29 -6.74 33.88 -19.17
N VAL A 30 -6.25 33.25 -18.08
CA VAL A 30 -4.96 32.57 -18.06
C VAL A 30 -5.13 31.29 -17.22
N GLY A 31 -4.72 30.19 -17.80
CA GLY A 31 -4.55 28.91 -17.09
C GLY A 31 -5.67 27.90 -17.35
N LYS A 32 -5.58 27.16 -18.44
CA LYS A 32 -6.25 25.87 -18.59
C LYS A 32 -5.69 24.93 -17.51
N SER A 33 -6.48 24.67 -16.49
CA SER A 33 -6.32 23.50 -15.66
C SER A 33 -6.72 22.30 -16.51
N ASP A 34 -5.81 21.37 -16.68
CA ASP A 34 -6.07 20.07 -17.27
C ASP A 34 -7.20 19.39 -16.49
N SER A 35 -8.36 19.29 -17.14
CA SER A 35 -9.43 18.44 -16.70
C SER A 35 -8.95 16.99 -16.83
N HIS A 36 -8.62 16.37 -15.70
CA HIS A 36 -8.41 14.93 -15.63
C HIS A 36 -9.69 14.24 -16.11
N VAL A 37 -9.63 13.71 -17.32
CA VAL A 37 -10.61 12.77 -17.83
C VAL A 37 -10.52 11.53 -16.92
N GLU A 38 -11.57 11.26 -16.15
CA GLU A 38 -11.76 9.97 -15.52
C GLU A 38 -11.80 8.91 -16.64
N GLU A 39 -10.73 8.18 -16.81
CA GLU A 39 -10.78 6.88 -17.49
C GLU A 39 -11.66 5.96 -16.64
N LYS A 40 -12.95 5.99 -16.89
CA LYS A 40 -13.86 4.90 -16.52
C LYS A 40 -13.34 3.70 -17.29
N GLY A 41 -12.74 2.74 -16.60
CA GLY A 41 -12.45 1.43 -17.17
C GLY A 41 -13.67 0.94 -17.91
N HIS A 42 -13.54 0.65 -19.21
CA HIS A 42 -14.63 0.26 -20.08
C HIS A 42 -15.19 -1.09 -19.61
N GLU A 43 -16.20 -1.06 -18.71
CA GLU A 43 -17.02 -2.23 -18.44
C GLU A 43 -18.03 -2.34 -19.58
N HIS A 44 -17.72 -3.14 -20.59
CA HIS A 44 -18.67 -3.50 -21.64
C HIS A 44 -19.66 -4.54 -21.10
N SER A 45 -20.72 -4.09 -20.45
CA SER A 45 -21.90 -4.93 -20.22
C SER A 45 -22.71 -5.00 -21.53
N GLY A 46 -22.31 -5.90 -22.42
CA GLY A 46 -23.08 -6.23 -23.62
C GLY A 46 -24.26 -7.15 -23.30
N VAL A 47 -25.01 -7.57 -24.36
CA VAL A 47 -26.20 -8.41 -24.29
C VAL A 47 -26.01 -9.70 -23.46
N PHE A 48 -24.79 -10.21 -23.33
CA PHE A 48 -24.41 -11.40 -22.55
C PHE A 48 -23.63 -11.08 -21.27
N GLY A 49 -23.70 -9.85 -20.73
CA GLY A 49 -23.02 -9.43 -19.50
C GLY A 49 -21.51 -9.31 -19.64
N LYS A 50 -20.76 -9.57 -18.54
CA LYS A 50 -19.29 -9.37 -18.46
C LYS A 50 -18.45 -10.28 -19.38
N ASN A 51 -19.03 -11.33 -19.99
CA ASN A 51 -18.32 -12.28 -20.86
C ASN A 51 -18.61 -12.07 -22.36
N THR A 52 -19.24 -10.97 -22.73
CA THR A 52 -19.67 -10.72 -24.12
C THR A 52 -18.50 -10.78 -25.11
N GLU A 53 -17.36 -10.17 -24.78
CA GLU A 53 -16.16 -10.17 -25.63
C GLU A 53 -15.60 -11.57 -25.82
N LEU A 54 -15.54 -12.39 -24.78
CA LEU A 54 -15.09 -13.77 -24.87
C LEU A 54 -16.02 -14.63 -25.74
N ILE A 55 -17.35 -14.42 -25.64
CA ILE A 55 -18.34 -15.12 -26.48
C ILE A 55 -18.17 -14.72 -27.94
N PHE A 56 -18.00 -13.42 -28.23
CA PHE A 56 -17.74 -12.93 -29.60
C PHE A 56 -16.45 -13.52 -30.19
N SER A 57 -15.37 -13.55 -29.40
CA SER A 57 -14.13 -14.18 -29.81
C SER A 57 -14.30 -15.68 -30.11
N LEU A 58 -15.05 -16.42 -29.30
CA LEU A 58 -15.33 -17.84 -29.54
C LEU A 58 -16.17 -18.06 -30.80
N ILE A 59 -17.17 -17.19 -31.06
CA ILE A 59 -17.97 -17.25 -32.30
C ILE A 59 -17.06 -16.96 -33.50
N CYS A 60 -16.21 -15.95 -33.42
CA CYS A 60 -15.20 -15.63 -34.43
C CYS A 60 -14.30 -16.86 -34.72
N GLY A 61 -13.73 -17.47 -33.69
CA GLY A 61 -12.88 -18.64 -33.82
C GLY A 61 -13.58 -19.87 -34.40
N THR A 62 -14.86 -20.10 -34.01
CA THR A 62 -15.64 -21.21 -34.57
C THR A 62 -15.98 -20.97 -36.03
N ALA A 63 -16.36 -19.75 -36.42
CA ALA A 63 -16.63 -19.39 -37.82
C ALA A 63 -15.35 -19.49 -38.67
N LEU A 64 -14.22 -19.01 -38.17
CA LEU A 64 -12.91 -19.15 -38.82
C LEU A 64 -12.54 -20.63 -39.01
N GLY A 65 -12.65 -21.44 -37.93
CA GLY A 65 -12.32 -22.87 -37.97
C GLY A 65 -13.21 -23.66 -38.93
N ALA A 66 -14.53 -23.36 -38.92
CA ALA A 66 -15.46 -23.98 -39.86
C ALA A 66 -15.16 -23.55 -41.31
N GLY A 67 -14.91 -22.25 -41.58
CA GLY A 67 -14.54 -21.75 -42.90
C GLY A 67 -13.28 -22.39 -43.44
N PHE A 68 -12.25 -22.53 -42.59
CA PHE A 68 -11.00 -23.19 -42.89
C PHE A 68 -11.20 -24.68 -43.16
N GLY A 69 -11.93 -25.41 -42.30
CA GLY A 69 -12.20 -26.82 -42.49
C GLY A 69 -12.98 -27.12 -43.77
N LEU A 70 -14.02 -26.30 -44.07
CA LEU A 70 -14.82 -26.48 -45.28
C LEU A 70 -14.07 -26.14 -46.57
N SER A 71 -13.05 -25.27 -46.52
CA SER A 71 -12.23 -24.97 -47.69
C SER A 71 -11.43 -26.17 -48.22
N TYR A 72 -11.23 -27.23 -47.41
CA TYR A 72 -10.59 -28.49 -47.80
C TYR A 72 -11.58 -29.58 -48.25
N VAL A 73 -12.89 -29.34 -48.14
CA VAL A 73 -13.91 -30.32 -48.55
C VAL A 73 -14.15 -30.22 -50.05
N ALA A 74 -13.84 -31.27 -50.79
CA ALA A 74 -14.07 -31.32 -52.22
C ALA A 74 -15.54 -31.13 -52.60
N GLY A 75 -15.81 -30.17 -53.50
CA GLY A 75 -17.18 -29.87 -53.98
C GLY A 75 -17.91 -28.78 -53.19
N MET A 76 -17.33 -28.21 -52.13
CA MET A 76 -17.91 -27.05 -51.43
C MET A 76 -17.69 -25.76 -52.23
N PRO A 77 -18.70 -24.92 -52.42
CA PRO A 77 -18.53 -23.61 -53.04
C PRO A 77 -17.61 -22.71 -52.17
N GLU A 78 -16.64 -22.06 -52.79
CA GLU A 78 -15.78 -21.08 -52.10
C GLU A 78 -16.52 -19.98 -51.38
N LEU A 79 -17.75 -19.66 -51.88
CA LEU A 79 -18.64 -18.70 -51.28
C LEU A 79 -19.04 -19.04 -49.83
N VAL A 80 -19.14 -20.36 -49.48
CA VAL A 80 -19.48 -20.78 -48.10
C VAL A 80 -18.37 -20.44 -47.14
N SER A 81 -17.12 -20.73 -47.48
CA SER A 81 -15.95 -20.36 -46.68
C SER A 81 -15.81 -18.83 -46.53
N LEU A 82 -16.07 -18.08 -47.62
CA LEU A 82 -16.02 -16.62 -47.62
C LEU A 82 -17.09 -16.05 -46.66
N ILE A 83 -18.34 -16.54 -46.68
CA ILE A 83 -19.39 -16.10 -45.76
C ILE A 83 -18.97 -16.34 -44.31
N LEU A 84 -18.37 -17.48 -44.00
CA LEU A 84 -17.93 -17.80 -42.66
C LEU A 84 -16.79 -16.89 -42.24
N TYR A 85 -15.84 -16.52 -43.10
CA TYR A 85 -14.82 -15.52 -42.81
C TYR A 85 -15.41 -14.13 -42.58
N ILE A 86 -16.44 -13.71 -43.36
CA ILE A 86 -17.13 -12.44 -43.15
C ILE A 86 -17.79 -12.42 -41.75
N ILE A 87 -18.43 -13.54 -41.35
CA ILE A 87 -18.98 -13.70 -40.00
C ILE A 87 -17.85 -13.56 -38.93
N ALA A 88 -16.72 -14.19 -39.17
CA ALA A 88 -15.56 -14.09 -38.27
C ALA A 88 -15.06 -12.64 -38.16
N TYR A 89 -14.99 -11.88 -39.28
CA TYR A 89 -14.65 -10.47 -39.30
C TYR A 89 -15.62 -9.63 -38.45
N PHE A 90 -16.91 -9.88 -38.61
CA PHE A 90 -17.92 -9.15 -37.83
C PHE A 90 -17.74 -9.38 -36.32
N PHE A 91 -17.70 -10.63 -35.88
CA PHE A 91 -17.59 -10.93 -34.44
C PHE A 91 -16.21 -10.61 -33.87
N GLY A 92 -15.11 -10.82 -34.61
CA GLY A 92 -13.77 -10.49 -34.15
C GLY A 92 -13.46 -9.00 -34.19
N GLY A 93 -14.02 -8.26 -35.17
CA GLY A 93 -13.74 -6.84 -35.35
C GLY A 93 -14.72 -5.88 -34.63
N PHE A 94 -15.87 -6.34 -34.16
CA PHE A 94 -16.95 -5.47 -33.65
C PHE A 94 -16.50 -4.56 -32.48
N PHE A 95 -15.91 -5.15 -31.43
CA PHE A 95 -15.46 -4.37 -30.26
C PHE A 95 -14.27 -3.51 -30.63
N THR A 96 -13.31 -4.04 -31.34
CA THR A 96 -12.12 -3.30 -31.82
C THR A 96 -12.50 -2.09 -32.67
N ALA A 97 -13.48 -2.25 -33.58
CA ALA A 97 -13.97 -1.13 -34.40
C ALA A 97 -14.69 -0.08 -33.54
N LYS A 98 -15.50 -0.51 -32.57
CA LYS A 98 -16.19 0.42 -31.67
C LYS A 98 -15.22 1.25 -30.85
N GLU A 99 -14.17 0.63 -30.30
CA GLU A 99 -13.12 1.31 -29.50
C GLU A 99 -12.29 2.24 -30.36
N ALA A 100 -11.82 1.78 -31.51
CA ALA A 100 -11.08 2.59 -32.45
C ALA A 100 -11.84 3.85 -32.88
N ILE A 101 -13.15 3.73 -33.19
CA ILE A 101 -14.00 4.87 -33.55
C ILE A 101 -14.13 5.83 -32.37
N GLN A 102 -14.37 5.34 -31.16
CA GLN A 102 -14.49 6.19 -29.97
C GLN A 102 -13.21 6.95 -29.64
N THR A 103 -12.07 6.32 -29.82
CA THR A 103 -10.76 6.94 -29.57
C THR A 103 -10.42 7.98 -30.62
N ILE A 104 -10.70 7.72 -31.90
CA ILE A 104 -10.51 8.69 -33.00
C ILE A 104 -11.42 9.92 -32.77
N MET A 105 -12.67 9.71 -32.37
CA MET A 105 -13.61 10.82 -32.07
C MET A 105 -13.14 11.71 -30.91
N LYS A 106 -12.33 11.17 -30.00
CA LYS A 106 -11.71 11.91 -28.88
C LYS A 106 -10.35 12.55 -29.27
N GLY A 107 -9.92 12.40 -30.53
CA GLY A 107 -8.64 12.92 -31.02
C GLY A 107 -7.42 12.07 -30.60
N GLY A 108 -7.64 10.84 -30.13
CA GLY A 108 -6.60 9.86 -29.83
C GLY A 108 -6.31 8.93 -31.00
N PHE A 109 -5.20 8.18 -30.90
CA PHE A 109 -4.84 7.13 -31.83
C PHE A 109 -4.34 5.93 -31.03
N GLU A 110 -5.00 4.79 -31.19
CA GLU A 110 -4.67 3.55 -30.46
C GLU A 110 -4.17 2.48 -31.44
N ILE A 111 -3.43 1.54 -30.88
CA ILE A 111 -2.81 0.42 -31.61
C ILE A 111 -3.88 -0.47 -32.27
N ASP A 112 -5.05 -0.59 -31.68
CA ASP A 112 -6.21 -1.36 -32.15
C ASP A 112 -6.66 -0.97 -33.55
N PHE A 113 -6.54 0.33 -33.88
CA PHE A 113 -6.80 0.81 -35.23
C PHE A 113 -5.87 0.18 -36.28
N LEU A 114 -4.61 -0.06 -35.94
CA LEU A 114 -3.64 -0.68 -36.86
C LEU A 114 -4.06 -2.12 -37.21
N MET A 115 -4.61 -2.85 -36.23
CA MET A 115 -5.09 -4.21 -36.44
C MET A 115 -6.30 -4.25 -37.38
N LEU A 116 -7.24 -3.30 -37.26
CA LEU A 116 -8.35 -3.18 -38.19
C LEU A 116 -7.89 -2.84 -39.60
N VAL A 117 -6.96 -1.90 -39.75
CA VAL A 117 -6.37 -1.54 -41.05
C VAL A 117 -5.70 -2.75 -41.70
N ALA A 118 -4.95 -3.52 -40.96
CA ALA A 118 -4.30 -4.74 -41.45
C ALA A 118 -5.32 -5.80 -41.87
N ALA A 119 -6.40 -6.01 -41.08
CA ALA A 119 -7.46 -6.94 -41.41
C ALA A 119 -8.23 -6.51 -42.70
N ILE A 120 -8.57 -5.22 -42.82
CA ILE A 120 -9.18 -4.68 -44.03
C ILE A 120 -8.24 -4.82 -45.23
N GLY A 121 -6.95 -4.54 -45.05
CA GLY A 121 -5.94 -4.73 -46.09
C GLY A 121 -5.81 -6.18 -46.56
N ALA A 122 -5.89 -7.15 -45.66
CA ALA A 122 -5.93 -8.57 -45.96
C ALA A 122 -7.19 -8.96 -46.77
N ALA A 123 -8.36 -8.40 -46.41
CA ALA A 123 -9.61 -8.61 -47.13
C ALA A 123 -9.57 -8.03 -48.55
N ILE A 124 -9.01 -6.84 -48.75
CA ILE A 124 -8.82 -6.21 -50.08
C ILE A 124 -7.92 -7.09 -50.99
N LEU A 125 -6.93 -7.74 -50.42
CA LEU A 125 -6.06 -8.66 -51.11
C LEU A 125 -6.66 -10.06 -51.36
N GLY A 126 -7.86 -10.33 -50.89
CA GLY A 126 -8.48 -11.66 -50.97
C GLY A 126 -8.00 -12.65 -49.91
N SER A 127 -7.11 -12.25 -49.00
CA SER A 127 -6.58 -13.07 -47.91
C SER A 127 -7.53 -13.09 -46.69
N TRP A 128 -8.82 -13.38 -46.91
CA TRP A 128 -9.87 -13.35 -45.90
C TRP A 128 -9.58 -14.21 -44.66
N MET A 129 -9.00 -15.38 -44.84
CA MET A 129 -8.63 -16.30 -43.78
C MET A 129 -7.59 -15.67 -42.82
N GLU A 130 -6.56 -15.03 -43.36
CA GLU A 130 -5.47 -14.43 -42.57
C GLU A 130 -5.98 -13.23 -41.75
N GLY A 131 -6.83 -12.39 -42.35
CA GLY A 131 -7.45 -11.29 -41.63
C GLY A 131 -8.47 -11.73 -40.59
N ALA A 132 -9.24 -12.82 -40.83
CA ALA A 132 -10.10 -13.43 -39.83
C ALA A 132 -9.28 -14.04 -38.67
N LEU A 133 -8.14 -14.66 -38.97
CA LEU A 133 -7.22 -15.17 -37.96
C LEU A 133 -6.64 -14.04 -37.09
N LEU A 134 -6.25 -12.92 -37.73
CA LEU A 134 -5.81 -11.72 -37.03
C LEU A 134 -6.84 -11.23 -36.03
N LEU A 135 -8.08 -10.99 -36.49
CA LEU A 135 -9.17 -10.50 -35.64
C LEU A 135 -9.55 -11.50 -34.54
N PHE A 136 -9.52 -12.80 -34.82
CA PHE A 136 -9.77 -13.84 -33.82
C PHE A 136 -8.72 -13.82 -32.71
N LEU A 137 -7.44 -13.90 -33.05
CA LEU A 137 -6.36 -13.96 -32.03
C LEU A 137 -6.26 -12.65 -31.27
N PHE A 138 -6.46 -11.51 -31.92
CA PHE A 138 -6.50 -10.21 -31.28
C PHE A 138 -7.69 -10.11 -30.30
N SER A 139 -8.91 -10.41 -30.74
CA SER A 139 -10.11 -10.43 -29.89
C SER A 139 -9.97 -11.41 -28.70
N LEU A 140 -9.40 -12.60 -28.95
CA LEU A 140 -9.14 -13.59 -27.90
C LEU A 140 -8.09 -13.06 -26.90
N GLY A 141 -7.02 -12.42 -27.41
CA GLY A 141 -5.98 -11.79 -26.59
C GLY A 141 -6.57 -10.76 -25.63
N HIS A 142 -7.37 -9.82 -26.15
CA HIS A 142 -8.06 -8.80 -25.36
C HIS A 142 -9.05 -9.43 -24.35
N ALA A 143 -9.88 -10.38 -24.76
CA ALA A 143 -10.82 -11.05 -23.86
C ALA A 143 -10.09 -11.77 -22.70
N LEU A 144 -8.97 -12.42 -22.96
CA LEU A 144 -8.14 -13.08 -21.93
C LEU A 144 -7.43 -12.06 -21.03
N GLU A 145 -6.98 -10.94 -21.57
CA GLU A 145 -6.44 -9.83 -20.81
C GLU A 145 -7.49 -9.28 -19.84
N HIS A 146 -8.67 -8.88 -20.35
CA HIS A 146 -9.79 -8.41 -19.53
C HIS A 146 -10.18 -9.43 -18.44
N TYR A 147 -10.19 -10.72 -18.78
CA TYR A 147 -10.45 -11.78 -17.81
C TYR A 147 -9.35 -11.84 -16.74
N ALA A 148 -8.07 -11.73 -17.13
CA ALA A 148 -6.94 -11.75 -16.20
C ALA A 148 -6.94 -10.53 -15.27
N MET A 149 -7.18 -9.32 -15.83
CA MET A 149 -7.29 -8.08 -15.08
C MET A 149 -8.49 -8.12 -14.12
N SER A 150 -9.66 -8.58 -14.59
CA SER A 150 -10.84 -8.78 -13.75
C SER A 150 -10.57 -9.76 -12.59
N LYS A 151 -9.85 -10.85 -12.85
CA LYS A 151 -9.46 -11.79 -11.79
C LYS A 151 -8.52 -11.17 -10.76
N ALA A 152 -7.59 -10.32 -11.18
CA ALA A 152 -6.73 -9.57 -10.28
C ALA A 152 -7.55 -8.54 -9.48
N ARG A 153 -8.45 -7.77 -10.13
CA ARG A 153 -9.37 -6.81 -9.47
C ARG A 153 -10.32 -7.48 -8.49
N LYS A 154 -10.93 -8.62 -8.85
CA LYS A 154 -11.78 -9.38 -7.91
C LYS A 154 -11.08 -9.75 -6.62
N SER A 155 -9.76 -9.87 -6.64
CA SER A 155 -8.98 -10.13 -5.44
C SER A 155 -8.88 -8.92 -4.53
N ILE A 156 -9.04 -7.74 -5.09
CA ILE A 156 -9.08 -6.46 -4.38
C ILE A 156 -10.53 -6.18 -3.95
N GLU A 157 -11.50 -6.40 -4.84
CA GLU A 157 -12.94 -6.28 -4.52
C GLU A 157 -13.37 -7.23 -3.40
N ALA A 158 -12.70 -8.39 -3.24
CA ALA A 158 -12.94 -9.27 -2.10
C ALA A 158 -12.65 -8.59 -0.75
N LEU A 159 -11.86 -7.51 -0.72
CA LEU A 159 -11.67 -6.69 0.48
C LEU A 159 -12.91 -5.84 0.78
N THR A 160 -13.62 -5.32 -0.24
CA THR A 160 -14.87 -4.55 -0.02
C THR A 160 -16.00 -5.41 0.50
N SER A 161 -16.06 -6.67 0.09
CA SER A 161 -17.08 -7.62 0.54
C SER A 161 -16.85 -8.14 1.97
N LEU A 162 -15.81 -7.65 2.67
CA LEU A 162 -15.56 -8.00 4.06
C LEU A 162 -16.62 -7.40 5.00
N ALA A 163 -17.07 -6.16 4.79
CA ALA A 163 -18.16 -5.58 5.55
C ALA A 163 -19.52 -6.16 5.12
N PRO A 164 -20.49 -6.36 6.06
CA PRO A 164 -21.83 -6.76 5.69
C PRO A 164 -22.58 -5.58 5.03
N PRO A 165 -23.60 -5.82 4.20
CA PRO A 165 -24.33 -4.74 3.52
C PRO A 165 -25.28 -3.96 4.43
N THR A 166 -25.63 -4.53 5.60
CA THR A 166 -26.59 -3.97 6.56
C THR A 166 -26.01 -3.95 7.97
N ALA A 167 -26.56 -3.09 8.82
CA ALA A 167 -26.24 -2.96 10.23
C ALA A 167 -27.50 -2.94 11.06
N LEU A 168 -27.46 -3.54 12.26
CA LEU A 168 -28.52 -3.48 13.23
C LEU A 168 -28.27 -2.28 14.17
N VAL A 169 -29.04 -1.20 13.96
CA VAL A 169 -28.92 0.07 14.70
C VAL A 169 -29.98 0.15 15.76
N VAL A 170 -29.64 0.74 16.91
CA VAL A 170 -30.58 1.12 17.96
C VAL A 170 -30.85 2.62 17.84
N ARG A 171 -32.06 2.99 17.40
CA ARG A 171 -32.55 4.36 17.35
C ARG A 171 -33.88 4.45 18.12
N ASP A 172 -34.03 5.43 18.96
CA ASP A 172 -35.26 5.66 19.78
C ASP A 172 -35.70 4.40 20.58
N GLY A 173 -34.71 3.63 21.07
CA GLY A 173 -34.95 2.40 21.86
C GLY A 173 -35.42 1.18 21.05
N SER A 174 -35.56 1.29 19.73
CA SER A 174 -35.91 0.18 18.83
C SER A 174 -34.71 -0.25 17.97
N GLN A 175 -34.63 -1.57 17.70
CA GLN A 175 -33.62 -2.12 16.80
C GLN A 175 -34.17 -2.12 15.37
N GLN A 176 -33.41 -1.53 14.45
CA GLN A 176 -33.74 -1.44 13.04
C GLN A 176 -32.55 -1.92 12.20
N GLU A 177 -32.81 -2.70 11.15
CA GLU A 177 -31.80 -3.08 10.18
C GLU A 177 -31.78 -2.07 9.05
N ILE A 178 -30.65 -1.36 8.89
CA ILE A 178 -30.44 -0.36 7.84
C ILE A 178 -29.22 -0.68 7.01
N ARG A 179 -29.10 -0.06 5.84
CA ARG A 179 -27.90 -0.19 5.01
C ARG A 179 -26.73 0.53 5.68
N ILE A 180 -25.50 0.01 5.47
CA ILE A 180 -24.30 0.62 6.08
C ILE A 180 -24.06 2.05 5.58
N GLU A 181 -24.50 2.40 4.37
CA GLU A 181 -24.37 3.75 3.82
C GLU A 181 -25.29 4.77 4.54
N GLU A 182 -26.31 4.31 5.27
CA GLU A 182 -27.26 5.13 6.05
C GLU A 182 -26.82 5.33 7.50
N LEU A 183 -25.69 4.71 7.90
CA LEU A 183 -25.09 4.91 9.22
C LEU A 183 -24.51 6.31 9.33
N VAL A 184 -24.77 6.95 10.46
CA VAL A 184 -24.23 8.26 10.81
C VAL A 184 -23.33 8.17 12.04
N LEU A 185 -22.46 9.16 12.21
CA LEU A 185 -21.59 9.27 13.38
C LEU A 185 -22.42 9.29 14.66
N GLY A 186 -22.03 8.46 15.62
CA GLY A 186 -22.71 8.35 16.92
C GLY A 186 -23.82 7.30 16.97
N ASP A 187 -24.23 6.70 15.85
CA ASP A 187 -25.19 5.59 15.85
C ASP A 187 -24.68 4.44 16.75
N LEU A 188 -25.61 3.83 17.49
CA LEU A 188 -25.33 2.65 18.30
C LEU A 188 -25.73 1.39 17.53
N ILE A 189 -24.77 0.55 17.19
CA ILE A 189 -24.97 -0.70 16.46
C ILE A 189 -24.80 -1.91 17.36
N VAL A 190 -25.65 -2.91 17.17
CA VAL A 190 -25.58 -4.20 17.89
C VAL A 190 -24.94 -5.25 17.00
N ILE A 191 -23.84 -5.83 17.46
CA ILE A 191 -23.07 -6.84 16.74
C ILE A 191 -23.32 -8.21 17.39
N LYS A 192 -23.96 -9.08 16.63
CA LYS A 192 -24.28 -10.45 17.07
C LYS A 192 -22.99 -11.32 17.15
N PRO A 193 -23.01 -12.40 17.94
CA PRO A 193 -21.91 -13.36 17.95
C PRO A 193 -21.61 -13.91 16.55
N ASN A 194 -20.33 -14.12 16.26
CA ASN A 194 -19.81 -14.66 15.00
C ASN A 194 -20.25 -13.88 13.73
N SER A 195 -20.73 -12.65 13.89
CA SER A 195 -21.10 -11.78 12.76
C SER A 195 -19.99 -10.83 12.37
N LYS A 196 -20.04 -10.35 11.12
CA LYS A 196 -19.14 -9.30 10.64
C LYS A 196 -19.54 -7.96 11.25
N ILE A 197 -18.55 -7.14 11.58
CA ILE A 197 -18.72 -5.78 12.10
C ILE A 197 -19.00 -4.83 10.93
N PRO A 198 -20.11 -4.06 10.95
CA PRO A 198 -20.53 -3.26 9.81
C PRO A 198 -19.83 -1.91 9.66
N ALA A 199 -19.30 -1.33 10.76
CA ALA A 199 -18.69 0.00 10.76
C ALA A 199 -17.51 0.10 11.71
N ASP A 200 -16.63 1.07 11.48
CA ASP A 200 -15.58 1.44 12.44
C ASP A 200 -16.22 2.11 13.67
N GLY A 201 -15.85 1.66 14.87
CA GLY A 201 -16.49 2.16 16.10
C GLY A 201 -15.71 1.83 17.37
N VAL A 202 -16.29 2.27 18.49
CA VAL A 202 -15.83 1.97 19.85
C VAL A 202 -16.85 1.13 20.59
N VAL A 203 -16.37 0.15 21.35
CA VAL A 203 -17.23 -0.72 22.15
C VAL A 203 -17.78 0.06 23.34
N ILE A 204 -19.11 0.16 23.44
CA ILE A 204 -19.81 0.83 24.54
C ILE A 204 -20.25 -0.18 25.60
N LYS A 205 -20.62 -1.40 25.16
CA LYS A 205 -21.07 -2.47 26.05
C LYS A 205 -20.72 -3.84 25.48
N GLY A 206 -20.46 -4.80 26.37
CA GLY A 206 -20.04 -6.16 26.04
C GLY A 206 -18.53 -6.31 26.06
N GLU A 207 -18.07 -7.52 26.41
CA GLU A 207 -16.67 -7.93 26.39
C GLU A 207 -16.55 -9.19 25.56
N GLY A 208 -15.51 -9.28 24.73
CA GLY A 208 -15.28 -10.42 23.86
C GLY A 208 -14.02 -10.26 23.02
N SER A 209 -13.78 -11.21 22.15
CA SER A 209 -12.64 -11.14 21.22
C SER A 209 -13.12 -10.90 19.80
N VAL A 210 -12.35 -10.15 19.00
CA VAL A 210 -12.64 -9.85 17.60
C VAL A 210 -11.50 -10.37 16.74
N ASN A 211 -11.84 -11.18 15.74
CA ASN A 211 -10.90 -11.62 14.72
C ASN A 211 -10.70 -10.49 13.69
N GLN A 212 -9.55 -9.85 13.74
CA GLN A 212 -9.16 -8.75 12.87
C GLN A 212 -8.37 -9.21 11.63
N ALA A 213 -8.16 -10.53 11.46
CA ALA A 213 -7.40 -11.10 10.34
C ALA A 213 -7.83 -10.61 8.94
N PRO A 214 -9.11 -10.36 8.65
CA PRO A 214 -9.53 -9.85 7.36
C PRO A 214 -8.90 -8.50 6.99
N ILE A 215 -8.55 -7.67 7.98
CA ILE A 215 -7.97 -6.33 7.77
C ILE A 215 -6.49 -6.31 8.09
N THR A 216 -6.11 -6.79 9.28
CA THR A 216 -4.73 -6.71 9.77
C THR A 216 -3.87 -7.90 9.32
N GLY A 217 -4.48 -8.99 8.85
CA GLY A 217 -3.80 -10.26 8.58
C GLY A 217 -3.39 -11.03 9.86
N GLU A 218 -3.80 -10.56 11.05
CA GLU A 218 -3.48 -11.19 12.33
C GLU A 218 -4.47 -12.31 12.66
N SER A 219 -3.95 -13.54 12.80
CA SER A 219 -4.79 -14.72 13.04
C SER A 219 -5.24 -14.86 14.51
N VAL A 220 -4.63 -14.09 15.43
CA VAL A 220 -4.98 -14.12 16.85
C VAL A 220 -6.09 -13.09 17.09
N PRO A 221 -7.26 -13.50 17.62
CA PRO A 221 -8.31 -12.57 17.98
C PRO A 221 -7.83 -11.57 19.04
N VAL A 222 -8.31 -10.34 18.95
CA VAL A 222 -7.98 -9.24 19.87
C VAL A 222 -9.13 -9.05 20.85
N ASP A 223 -8.81 -9.08 22.15
CA ASP A 223 -9.81 -8.88 23.20
C ASP A 223 -10.32 -7.43 23.17
N LYS A 224 -11.62 -7.29 23.33
CA LYS A 224 -12.34 -6.02 23.32
C LYS A 224 -13.09 -5.82 24.62
N SER A 225 -13.04 -4.57 25.11
CA SER A 225 -13.73 -4.13 26.31
C SER A 225 -14.42 -2.79 26.10
N PRO A 226 -15.42 -2.43 26.89
CA PRO A 226 -16.10 -1.14 26.77
C PRO A 226 -15.18 0.03 27.10
N VAL A 227 -15.44 1.19 26.45
CA VAL A 227 -14.78 2.44 26.82
C VAL A 227 -15.16 2.87 28.24
N PRO A 228 -14.24 3.56 28.97
CA PRO A 228 -14.52 4.01 30.33
C PRO A 228 -15.65 5.04 30.42
N ASP A 229 -15.81 5.89 29.40
CA ASP A 229 -16.85 6.92 29.33
C ASP A 229 -17.58 6.85 27.97
N PRO A 230 -18.79 6.27 27.93
CA PRO A 230 -19.59 6.16 26.71
C PRO A 230 -20.01 7.50 26.06
N ASN A 231 -20.03 8.60 26.85
CA ASN A 231 -20.48 9.92 26.41
C ASN A 231 -19.35 10.77 25.81
N LYS A 232 -18.09 10.34 26.00
CA LYS A 232 -16.93 11.04 25.45
C LYS A 232 -16.97 11.02 23.91
N ASP A 233 -16.45 12.09 23.31
CA ASP A 233 -16.20 12.14 21.88
C ASP A 233 -14.95 11.31 21.52
N TYR A 234 -15.14 10.31 20.65
CA TYR A 234 -14.11 9.39 20.16
C TYR A 234 -13.78 9.63 18.67
N THR A 235 -14.08 10.79 18.12
CA THR A 235 -13.71 11.14 16.73
C THR A 235 -12.20 11.23 16.55
N ASN A 236 -11.44 11.56 17.62
CA ASN A 236 -9.98 11.53 17.59
C ASN A 236 -9.45 10.12 17.88
N GLU A 237 -9.19 9.36 16.80
CA GLU A 237 -8.75 7.97 16.84
C GLU A 237 -7.44 7.73 17.58
N LYS A 238 -6.52 8.71 17.61
CA LYS A 238 -5.21 8.59 18.28
C LYS A 238 -5.31 8.37 19.78
N SER A 239 -6.42 8.80 20.38
CA SER A 239 -6.67 8.66 21.81
C SER A 239 -7.36 7.35 22.20
N ILE A 240 -7.77 6.52 21.22
CA ILE A 240 -8.53 5.30 21.46
C ILE A 240 -7.59 4.11 21.58
N LYS A 241 -7.57 3.48 22.76
CA LYS A 241 -6.77 2.25 22.95
C LYS A 241 -7.31 1.13 22.07
N PRO A 242 -6.44 0.25 21.54
CA PRO A 242 -6.83 -0.84 20.62
C PRO A 242 -7.92 -1.78 21.16
N GLN A 243 -7.98 -1.97 22.47
CA GLN A 243 -8.98 -2.81 23.14
C GLN A 243 -10.41 -2.25 23.06
N TYR A 244 -10.59 -0.95 22.83
CA TYR A 244 -11.90 -0.31 22.73
C TYR A 244 -12.38 -0.18 21.29
N ARG A 245 -11.49 -0.32 20.30
CA ARG A 245 -11.75 -0.03 18.90
C ARG A 245 -12.07 -1.29 18.10
N VAL A 246 -13.07 -1.20 17.23
CA VAL A 246 -13.41 -2.24 16.25
C VAL A 246 -13.42 -1.65 14.85
N PHE A 247 -13.19 -2.49 13.85
CA PHE A 247 -13.11 -2.10 12.44
C PHE A 247 -14.17 -2.82 11.62
N ALA A 248 -14.75 -2.10 10.66
CA ALA A 248 -15.63 -2.68 9.65
C ALA A 248 -14.99 -3.89 8.96
N GLY A 249 -15.78 -4.97 8.75
CA GLY A 249 -15.30 -6.19 8.09
C GLY A 249 -14.51 -7.17 8.96
N THR A 250 -14.21 -6.83 10.21
CA THR A 250 -13.69 -7.79 11.19
C THR A 250 -14.82 -8.69 11.72
N ILE A 251 -14.48 -9.80 12.33
CA ILE A 251 -15.46 -10.81 12.76
C ILE A 251 -15.51 -10.83 14.29
N ASN A 252 -16.71 -10.57 14.83
CA ASN A 252 -16.96 -10.66 16.27
C ASN A 252 -16.85 -12.11 16.77
N GLY A 253 -16.41 -12.29 17.99
CA GLY A 253 -16.37 -13.59 18.66
C GLY A 253 -17.73 -14.04 19.21
N ALA A 254 -17.74 -14.71 20.33
CA ALA A 254 -18.93 -15.34 20.90
C ALA A 254 -19.85 -14.37 21.69
N ALA A 255 -19.41 -13.14 21.96
CA ALA A 255 -20.16 -12.15 22.74
C ALA A 255 -21.02 -11.24 21.87
N VAL A 256 -22.06 -10.64 22.46
CA VAL A 256 -22.78 -9.52 21.84
C VAL A 256 -22.03 -8.23 22.21
N LEU A 257 -21.74 -7.39 21.21
CA LEU A 257 -21.12 -6.09 21.41
C LEU A 257 -22.07 -4.97 20.98
N GLU A 258 -22.17 -3.92 21.78
CA GLU A 258 -22.77 -2.65 21.38
C GLU A 258 -21.65 -1.66 21.05
N VAL A 259 -21.68 -1.11 19.84
CA VAL A 259 -20.61 -0.29 19.29
C VAL A 259 -21.16 1.05 18.83
N LYS A 260 -20.53 2.14 19.24
CA LYS A 260 -20.80 3.50 18.78
C LYS A 260 -19.99 3.77 17.52
N VAL A 261 -20.68 4.13 16.45
CA VAL A 261 -20.06 4.43 15.14
C VAL A 261 -19.24 5.71 15.23
N ILE A 262 -17.97 5.64 14.78
CA ILE A 262 -17.04 6.78 14.78
C ILE A 262 -16.61 7.21 13.38
N LYS A 263 -16.96 6.43 12.33
CA LYS A 263 -16.71 6.76 10.92
C LYS A 263 -17.91 6.38 10.06
N GLU A 264 -18.21 7.22 9.09
CA GLU A 264 -19.19 6.88 8.04
C GLU A 264 -18.65 5.76 7.14
N ALA A 265 -19.54 5.05 6.46
CA ALA A 265 -19.19 3.91 5.60
C ALA A 265 -18.13 4.26 4.54
N LYS A 266 -18.24 5.46 3.91
CA LYS A 266 -17.28 5.94 2.90
C LYS A 266 -15.87 6.20 3.44
N ASP A 267 -15.77 6.53 4.74
CA ASP A 267 -14.53 6.89 5.45
C ASP A 267 -14.02 5.73 6.32
N SER A 268 -14.70 4.58 6.29
CA SER A 268 -14.25 3.38 7.02
C SER A 268 -12.86 2.94 6.58
N THR A 269 -12.15 2.27 7.46
CA THR A 269 -10.81 1.73 7.19
C THR A 269 -10.81 0.87 5.91
N ILE A 270 -11.82 0.02 5.71
CA ILE A 270 -11.95 -0.80 4.48
C ILE A 270 -12.14 0.09 3.24
N SER A 271 -13.06 1.06 3.29
CA SER A 271 -13.35 1.92 2.12
C SER A 271 -12.12 2.71 1.69
N ARG A 272 -11.33 3.20 2.65
CA ARG A 272 -10.05 3.85 2.36
C ARG A 272 -9.03 2.92 1.75
N LEU A 273 -8.91 1.69 2.26
CA LEU A 273 -8.02 0.67 1.68
C LEU A 273 -8.36 0.39 0.22
N VAL A 274 -9.63 0.22 -0.09
CA VAL A 274 -10.11 0.00 -1.46
C VAL A 274 -9.83 1.20 -2.35
N LYS A 275 -10.10 2.41 -1.86
CA LYS A 275 -9.80 3.65 -2.58
C LYS A 275 -8.31 3.75 -2.91
N MET A 276 -7.43 3.47 -1.93
CA MET A 276 -5.98 3.50 -2.14
C MET A 276 -5.51 2.47 -3.18
N VAL A 277 -6.10 1.28 -3.19
CA VAL A 277 -5.77 0.26 -4.20
C VAL A 277 -6.26 0.68 -5.59
N ASN A 278 -7.44 1.28 -5.70
CA ASN A 278 -7.94 1.82 -6.97
C ASN A 278 -7.12 3.02 -7.46
N GLU A 279 -6.66 3.88 -6.56
CA GLU A 279 -5.74 4.98 -6.89
C GLU A 279 -4.34 4.47 -7.28
N ALA A 280 -3.95 3.31 -6.77
CA ALA A 280 -2.69 2.66 -7.14
C ALA A 280 -2.62 2.31 -8.63
N GLU A 281 -3.75 2.00 -9.29
CA GLU A 281 -3.80 1.77 -10.73
C GLU A 281 -3.41 3.02 -11.54
N LYS A 282 -3.64 4.22 -10.99
CA LYS A 282 -3.33 5.50 -11.66
C LYS A 282 -1.86 5.90 -11.59
N GLN A 283 -1.09 5.34 -10.65
CA GLN A 283 0.34 5.65 -10.50
C GLN A 283 1.19 4.75 -11.39
N LYS A 284 1.53 5.27 -12.58
CA LYS A 284 2.38 4.57 -13.55
C LYS A 284 3.78 4.31 -13.00
N SER A 285 4.29 3.12 -13.25
CA SER A 285 5.66 2.75 -12.88
C SER A 285 6.70 3.39 -13.81
N PRO A 286 7.99 3.50 -13.39
CA PRO A 286 9.06 3.98 -14.25
C PRO A 286 9.16 3.19 -15.56
N THR A 287 9.00 1.88 -15.52
CA THR A 287 9.02 1.03 -16.72
C THR A 287 7.81 1.32 -17.61
N GLN A 288 6.62 1.55 -17.05
CA GLN A 288 5.43 1.91 -17.82
C GLN A 288 5.60 3.27 -18.50
N LEU A 289 6.14 4.27 -17.80
CA LEU A 289 6.45 5.57 -18.41
C LEU A 289 7.46 5.46 -19.56
N PHE A 290 8.42 4.52 -19.43
CA PHE A 290 9.37 4.23 -20.50
C PHE A 290 8.68 3.58 -21.72
N THR A 291 7.80 2.59 -21.49
CA THR A 291 7.07 1.93 -22.60
C THR A 291 6.13 2.90 -23.31
N ASP A 292 5.37 3.74 -22.57
CA ASP A 292 4.50 4.78 -23.15
C ASP A 292 5.31 5.74 -24.04
N LYS A 293 6.49 6.16 -23.56
CA LYS A 293 7.38 7.03 -24.34
C LYS A 293 7.94 6.32 -25.58
N PHE A 294 8.30 5.06 -25.46
CA PHE A 294 8.77 4.25 -26.58
C PHE A 294 7.69 4.14 -27.65
N GLU A 295 6.47 3.77 -27.29
CA GLU A 295 5.33 3.64 -28.20
C GLU A 295 5.03 4.94 -28.95
N LYS A 296 5.06 6.06 -28.24
CA LYS A 296 4.83 7.39 -28.82
C LYS A 296 5.74 7.73 -30.01
N TYR A 297 6.97 7.22 -30.02
CA TYR A 297 7.92 7.44 -31.12
C TYR A 297 7.94 6.26 -32.09
N PHE A 298 7.80 5.06 -31.61
CA PHE A 298 7.89 3.82 -32.39
C PHE A 298 6.73 3.69 -33.38
N VAL A 299 5.49 3.93 -32.94
CA VAL A 299 4.31 3.78 -33.79
C VAL A 299 4.34 4.70 -35.02
N PRO A 300 4.62 6.01 -34.92
CA PRO A 300 4.77 6.85 -36.12
C PRO A 300 5.88 6.38 -37.07
N VAL A 301 7.01 5.88 -36.55
CA VAL A 301 8.10 5.35 -37.40
C VAL A 301 7.64 4.11 -38.16
N VAL A 302 6.91 3.22 -37.52
CA VAL A 302 6.32 2.05 -38.16
C VAL A 302 5.32 2.45 -39.25
N LEU A 303 4.46 3.44 -39.00
CA LEU A 303 3.50 3.91 -40.00
C LEU A 303 4.20 4.50 -41.24
N VAL A 304 5.28 5.25 -41.06
CA VAL A 304 6.09 5.76 -42.18
C VAL A 304 6.74 4.61 -42.95
N LEU A 305 7.27 3.61 -42.24
CA LEU A 305 7.83 2.41 -42.84
C LEU A 305 6.80 1.63 -43.65
N VAL A 306 5.61 1.40 -43.09
CA VAL A 306 4.48 0.72 -43.76
C VAL A 306 4.04 1.49 -44.99
N ALA A 307 3.91 2.82 -44.89
CA ALA A 307 3.59 3.65 -46.05
C ALA A 307 4.66 3.55 -47.16
N ALA A 308 5.95 3.59 -46.80
CA ALA A 308 7.03 3.40 -47.73
C ALA A 308 6.98 2.01 -48.39
N LEU A 309 6.70 0.96 -47.65
CA LEU A 309 6.58 -0.40 -48.16
C LEU A 309 5.40 -0.57 -49.12
N CYS A 310 4.30 0.16 -48.97
CA CYS A 310 3.20 0.16 -49.94
C CYS A 310 3.63 0.62 -51.31
N PHE A 311 4.69 1.44 -51.44
CA PHE A 311 5.24 1.94 -52.68
C PHE A 311 6.52 1.19 -53.10
N ALA A 312 6.90 0.09 -52.45
CA ALA A 312 8.10 -0.65 -52.75
C ALA A 312 8.10 -1.20 -54.17
N PHE A 313 6.94 -1.46 -54.79
CA PHE A 313 6.80 -1.87 -56.19
C PHE A 313 7.38 -0.86 -57.21
N LEU A 314 7.60 0.39 -56.81
CA LEU A 314 8.24 1.39 -57.63
C LEU A 314 9.77 1.20 -57.73
N VAL A 315 10.37 0.47 -56.81
CA VAL A 315 11.80 0.25 -56.67
C VAL A 315 12.18 -1.20 -56.89
N ILE A 316 11.29 -2.12 -56.49
CA ILE A 316 11.50 -3.59 -56.59
C ILE A 316 10.56 -4.09 -57.70
N ASP A 317 11.05 -4.94 -58.58
CA ASP A 317 10.26 -5.55 -59.67
C ASP A 317 9.26 -6.57 -59.12
N GLU A 318 8.16 -6.08 -58.58
CA GLU A 318 7.05 -6.87 -58.02
C GLU A 318 5.70 -6.15 -58.20
N PRO A 319 4.57 -6.90 -58.25
CA PRO A 319 3.23 -6.27 -58.33
C PRO A 319 2.88 -5.53 -57.06
N PHE A 320 2.05 -4.48 -57.20
CA PHE A 320 1.53 -3.66 -56.08
C PHE A 320 0.94 -4.54 -54.95
N SER A 321 0.18 -5.58 -55.33
CA SER A 321 -0.45 -6.48 -54.35
C SER A 321 0.57 -7.13 -53.40
N LYS A 322 1.77 -7.48 -53.90
CA LYS A 322 2.85 -8.10 -53.12
C LYS A 322 3.49 -7.09 -52.16
N SER A 323 3.77 -5.86 -52.62
CA SER A 323 4.27 -4.77 -51.78
C SER A 323 3.27 -4.40 -50.71
N PHE A 324 1.96 -4.29 -51.08
CA PHE A 324 0.89 -3.99 -50.14
C PHE A 324 0.69 -5.10 -49.10
N TYR A 325 0.75 -6.39 -49.53
CA TYR A 325 0.71 -7.54 -48.59
C TYR A 325 1.85 -7.50 -47.59
N ARG A 326 3.07 -7.23 -48.04
CA ARG A 326 4.25 -7.08 -47.19
C ARG A 326 4.09 -5.92 -46.20
N ALA A 327 3.56 -4.78 -46.65
CA ALA A 327 3.26 -3.64 -45.78
C ALA A 327 2.26 -4.01 -44.68
N MET A 328 1.19 -4.76 -45.01
CA MET A 328 0.22 -5.21 -44.00
C MET A 328 0.84 -6.24 -43.02
N ALA A 329 1.70 -7.14 -43.53
CA ALA A 329 2.41 -8.08 -42.67
C ALA A 329 3.37 -7.39 -41.70
N VAL A 330 4.06 -6.32 -42.13
CA VAL A 330 4.91 -5.51 -41.26
C VAL A 330 4.08 -4.72 -40.27
N LEU A 331 2.93 -4.19 -40.66
CA LEU A 331 2.02 -3.47 -39.77
C LEU A 331 1.60 -4.34 -38.55
N VAL A 332 1.26 -5.60 -38.81
CA VAL A 332 0.93 -6.56 -37.76
C VAL A 332 2.16 -6.94 -36.92
N ALA A 333 3.27 -7.28 -37.57
CA ALA A 333 4.50 -7.72 -36.90
C ALA A 333 5.13 -6.64 -36.02
N ALA A 334 4.94 -5.38 -36.35
CA ALA A 334 5.49 -4.22 -35.64
C ALA A 334 4.55 -3.64 -34.57
N SER A 335 3.35 -4.18 -34.41
CA SER A 335 2.44 -3.67 -33.36
C SER A 335 3.00 -3.99 -31.96
N PRO A 336 3.07 -3.03 -31.03
CA PRO A 336 3.65 -3.26 -29.70
C PRO A 336 2.64 -3.73 -28.63
N CYS A 337 1.57 -4.49 -29.00
CA CYS A 337 0.48 -4.88 -28.08
C CYS A 337 1.00 -5.58 -26.80
N ALA A 338 1.89 -6.58 -26.95
CA ALA A 338 2.47 -7.29 -25.82
C ALA A 338 3.29 -6.37 -24.89
N LEU A 339 3.87 -5.29 -25.43
CA LEU A 339 4.64 -4.30 -24.66
C LEU A 339 3.71 -3.43 -23.81
N ALA A 340 2.64 -2.91 -24.40
CA ALA A 340 1.64 -2.06 -23.74
C ALA A 340 1.03 -2.76 -22.51
N ILE A 341 0.69 -4.04 -22.63
CA ILE A 341 0.02 -4.84 -21.60
C ILE A 341 0.99 -5.35 -20.51
N SER A 342 2.29 -5.49 -20.84
CA SER A 342 3.28 -6.21 -20.03
C SER A 342 3.43 -5.65 -18.62
N THR A 343 3.55 -4.34 -18.48
CA THR A 343 3.79 -3.68 -17.19
C THR A 343 2.50 -3.55 -16.36
N PRO A 344 1.37 -3.05 -16.89
CA PRO A 344 0.12 -2.95 -16.14
C PRO A 344 -0.34 -4.29 -15.55
N SER A 345 -0.30 -5.37 -16.32
CA SER A 345 -0.69 -6.71 -15.86
C SER A 345 0.18 -7.23 -14.71
N ALA A 346 1.49 -6.99 -14.77
CA ALA A 346 2.42 -7.40 -13.72
C ALA A 346 2.25 -6.54 -12.46
N VAL A 347 2.06 -5.23 -12.60
CA VAL A 347 1.81 -4.31 -11.49
C VAL A 347 0.52 -4.69 -10.77
N LEU A 348 -0.59 -4.82 -11.49
CA LEU A 348 -1.88 -5.17 -10.89
C LEU A 348 -1.83 -6.53 -10.18
N SER A 349 -1.20 -7.54 -10.81
CA SER A 349 -1.01 -8.87 -10.19
C SER A 349 -0.14 -8.79 -8.93
N GLY A 350 0.91 -7.96 -8.93
CA GLY A 350 1.79 -7.73 -7.79
C GLY A 350 1.06 -7.03 -6.64
N VAL A 351 0.36 -5.93 -6.92
CA VAL A 351 -0.43 -5.16 -5.93
C VAL A 351 -1.54 -6.04 -5.33
N ALA A 352 -2.30 -6.77 -6.17
CA ALA A 352 -3.33 -7.68 -5.71
C ALA A 352 -2.77 -8.80 -4.80
N ARG A 353 -1.58 -9.31 -5.11
CA ARG A 353 -0.92 -10.33 -4.28
C ARG A 353 -0.40 -9.75 -2.97
N ALA A 354 0.15 -8.53 -2.98
CA ALA A 354 0.59 -7.81 -1.79
C ALA A 354 -0.58 -7.57 -0.83
N ALA A 355 -1.70 -7.06 -1.35
CA ALA A 355 -2.92 -6.78 -0.57
C ALA A 355 -3.44 -8.04 0.14
N ARG A 356 -3.48 -9.19 -0.54
CA ARG A 356 -3.81 -10.49 0.09
C ARG A 356 -2.81 -10.94 1.17
N GLY A 357 -1.60 -10.40 1.14
CA GLY A 357 -0.55 -10.64 2.14
C GLY A 357 -0.56 -9.65 3.30
N GLY A 358 -1.56 -8.75 3.37
CA GLY A 358 -1.63 -7.69 4.38
C GLY A 358 -0.64 -6.54 4.12
N VAL A 359 -0.20 -6.36 2.88
CA VAL A 359 0.67 -5.25 2.45
C VAL A 359 -0.04 -4.45 1.39
N LEU A 360 -0.28 -3.19 1.65
CA LEU A 360 -0.86 -2.26 0.70
C LEU A 360 0.26 -1.50 -0.02
N ILE A 361 0.27 -1.54 -1.35
CA ILE A 361 1.23 -0.83 -2.21
C ILE A 361 0.46 0.17 -3.06
N LYS A 362 0.82 1.46 -3.00
CA LYS A 362 0.15 2.54 -3.70
C LYS A 362 0.61 2.70 -5.16
N GLY A 363 0.63 1.62 -5.92
CA GLY A 363 0.83 1.70 -7.37
C GLY A 363 2.06 1.03 -7.92
N GLY A 364 2.26 1.25 -9.23
CA GLY A 364 3.36 0.65 -9.98
C GLY A 364 4.72 1.18 -9.58
N ARG A 365 4.82 2.48 -9.32
CA ARG A 365 6.08 3.10 -8.91
C ARG A 365 6.58 2.56 -7.56
N PRO A 366 5.81 2.59 -6.46
CA PRO A 366 6.26 2.00 -5.20
C PRO A 366 6.58 0.51 -5.31
N LEU A 367 5.86 -0.25 -6.14
CA LEU A 367 6.14 -1.67 -6.37
C LEU A 367 7.51 -1.90 -7.02
N GLU A 368 7.86 -1.14 -8.07
CA GLU A 368 9.16 -1.24 -8.74
C GLU A 368 10.30 -0.71 -7.87
N ASP A 369 10.08 0.42 -7.19
CA ASP A 369 11.08 1.05 -6.33
C ASP A 369 11.40 0.15 -5.13
N LEU A 370 10.38 -0.46 -4.48
CA LEU A 370 10.58 -1.46 -3.43
C LEU A 370 11.42 -2.65 -3.89
N GLY A 371 11.19 -3.11 -5.13
CA GLY A 371 11.99 -4.17 -5.74
C GLY A 371 13.45 -3.77 -6.05
N SER A 372 13.75 -2.48 -5.98
CA SER A 372 15.06 -1.90 -6.31
C SER A 372 15.88 -1.50 -5.10
N LEU A 373 15.34 -1.63 -3.88
CA LEU A 373 15.97 -1.14 -2.66
C LEU A 373 17.36 -1.73 -2.42
N ASN A 374 18.27 -0.84 -2.02
CA ASN A 374 19.62 -1.15 -1.58
C ASN A 374 19.80 -0.98 -0.06
N ALA A 375 19.11 0.01 0.54
CA ALA A 375 19.22 0.30 1.95
C ALA A 375 17.85 0.56 2.59
N ILE A 376 17.76 0.36 3.90
CA ILE A 376 16.56 0.63 4.69
C ILE A 376 16.98 1.38 5.97
N ALA A 377 16.30 2.50 6.21
CA ALA A 377 16.31 3.18 7.49
C ALA A 377 15.07 2.76 8.29
N PHE A 378 15.25 2.39 9.54
CA PHE A 378 14.18 2.00 10.45
C PHE A 378 14.07 3.01 11.58
N ASP A 379 12.86 3.43 11.89
CA ASP A 379 12.62 3.99 13.22
C ASP A 379 12.78 2.91 14.29
N LYS A 380 13.13 3.32 15.52
CA LYS A 380 13.23 2.39 16.65
C LYS A 380 11.85 2.05 17.20
N THR A 381 11.16 3.07 17.71
CA THR A 381 9.99 2.93 18.59
C THR A 381 8.74 2.53 17.80
N GLY A 382 8.10 1.40 18.19
CA GLY A 382 6.93 0.90 17.47
C GLY A 382 7.24 0.25 16.11
N THR A 383 8.48 0.27 15.65
CA THR A 383 8.93 -0.35 14.39
C THR A 383 9.83 -1.56 14.66
N LEU A 384 11.03 -1.36 15.16
CA LEU A 384 11.94 -2.45 15.56
C LEU A 384 11.67 -2.95 16.99
N THR A 385 11.00 -2.14 17.78
CA THR A 385 10.56 -2.44 19.14
C THR A 385 9.03 -2.50 19.19
N GLU A 386 8.49 -3.01 20.32
CA GLU A 386 7.03 -3.11 20.52
C GLU A 386 6.35 -1.75 20.72
N GLY A 387 7.13 -0.66 20.93
CA GLY A 387 6.61 0.68 21.22
C GLY A 387 5.89 0.78 22.57
N LYS A 388 6.07 -0.21 23.42
CA LYS A 388 5.48 -0.30 24.75
C LYS A 388 6.58 -0.48 25.77
N PRO A 389 6.97 0.57 26.53
CA PRO A 389 7.92 0.42 27.60
C PRO A 389 7.48 -0.68 28.56
N GLN A 390 8.41 -1.49 29.02
CA GLN A 390 8.18 -2.52 30.03
C GLN A 390 9.09 -2.26 31.23
N LEU A 391 8.58 -2.48 32.44
CA LEU A 391 9.37 -2.44 33.67
C LEU A 391 10.31 -3.65 33.69
N THR A 392 11.60 -3.42 33.47
CA THR A 392 12.60 -4.47 33.33
C THR A 392 13.37 -4.71 34.63
N ASN A 393 13.77 -3.66 35.30
CA ASN A 393 14.52 -3.76 36.56
C ASN A 393 13.89 -2.89 37.66
N VAL A 394 13.85 -3.44 38.83
CA VAL A 394 13.46 -2.76 40.08
C VAL A 394 14.62 -2.95 41.06
N ILE A 395 15.32 -1.89 41.37
CA ILE A 395 16.53 -1.94 42.20
C ILE A 395 16.25 -1.15 43.47
N PRO A 396 15.93 -1.85 44.57
CA PRO A 396 15.73 -1.20 45.86
C PRO A 396 17.09 -0.70 46.43
N LEU A 397 17.02 0.42 47.12
CA LEU A 397 18.20 1.05 47.79
C LEU A 397 17.90 1.22 49.29
N ASN A 398 18.96 1.43 50.06
CA ASN A 398 18.90 1.74 51.50
C ASN A 398 18.08 0.72 52.35
N GLY A 399 18.07 -0.59 51.98
CA GLY A 399 17.43 -1.62 52.75
C GLY A 399 15.92 -1.75 52.58
N ILE A 400 15.31 -1.04 51.65
CA ILE A 400 13.90 -1.20 51.28
C ILE A 400 13.72 -2.50 50.46
N SER A 401 12.58 -3.15 50.60
CA SER A 401 12.22 -4.30 49.76
C SER A 401 11.80 -3.88 48.34
N GLU A 402 11.96 -4.80 47.36
CA GLU A 402 11.44 -4.56 45.99
C GLU A 402 9.93 -4.31 46.03
N GLU A 403 9.21 -5.02 46.91
CA GLU A 403 7.77 -4.89 47.05
C GLU A 403 7.35 -3.52 47.57
N ASP A 404 8.01 -2.96 48.59
CA ASP A 404 7.73 -1.64 49.15
C ASP A 404 8.03 -0.52 48.12
N LEU A 405 9.14 -0.65 47.39
CA LEU A 405 9.49 0.26 46.30
C LEU A 405 8.39 0.29 45.21
N LEU A 406 7.91 -0.88 44.80
CA LEU A 406 6.86 -1.01 43.80
C LEU A 406 5.53 -0.46 44.32
N VAL A 407 5.15 -0.71 45.58
CA VAL A 407 3.92 -0.18 46.18
C VAL A 407 3.90 1.35 46.12
N VAL A 408 5.00 2.00 46.52
CA VAL A 408 5.16 3.46 46.49
C VAL A 408 5.12 3.97 45.04
N ALA A 409 5.83 3.33 44.13
CA ALA A 409 5.90 3.74 42.72
C ALA A 409 4.51 3.62 42.04
N ILE A 410 3.81 2.52 42.25
CA ILE A 410 2.46 2.31 41.68
C ILE A 410 1.47 3.31 42.25
N ALA A 411 1.54 3.61 43.55
CA ALA A 411 0.65 4.61 44.20
C ALA A 411 0.75 5.96 43.49
N VAL A 412 1.95 6.41 43.15
CA VAL A 412 2.21 7.69 42.48
C VAL A 412 1.86 7.63 41.00
N GLU A 413 2.37 6.63 40.27
CA GLU A 413 2.29 6.55 38.80
C GLU A 413 0.89 6.16 38.31
N LYS A 414 0.04 5.55 39.15
CA LYS A 414 -1.37 5.27 38.81
C LYS A 414 -2.18 6.53 38.47
N LEU A 415 -1.73 7.69 38.93
CA LEU A 415 -2.38 8.99 38.71
C LEU A 415 -1.70 9.79 37.57
N SER A 416 -0.77 9.20 36.84
CA SER A 416 -0.06 9.80 35.71
C SER A 416 -0.49 9.16 34.38
N ASP A 417 -0.77 10.01 33.38
CA ASP A 417 -1.11 9.56 32.02
C ASP A 417 0.13 9.28 31.13
N HIS A 418 1.33 9.31 31.71
CA HIS A 418 2.57 9.11 30.93
C HIS A 418 2.76 7.63 30.59
N PRO A 419 3.22 7.27 29.36
CA PRO A 419 3.44 5.87 28.97
C PRO A 419 4.40 5.08 29.88
N LEU A 420 5.41 5.74 30.45
CA LEU A 420 6.32 5.12 31.42
C LEU A 420 5.59 4.81 32.73
N ALA A 421 4.66 5.65 33.15
CA ALA A 421 3.86 5.41 34.34
C ALA A 421 2.95 4.18 34.17
N GLU A 422 2.26 4.07 33.02
CA GLU A 422 1.45 2.88 32.70
C GLU A 422 2.30 1.60 32.75
N ALA A 423 3.53 1.65 32.23
CA ALA A 423 4.46 0.52 32.24
C ALA A 423 4.89 0.13 33.67
N ILE A 424 5.17 1.13 34.53
CA ILE A 424 5.50 0.88 35.95
C ILE A 424 4.33 0.27 36.68
N VAL A 425 3.13 0.81 36.49
CA VAL A 425 1.91 0.30 37.16
C VAL A 425 1.63 -1.14 36.71
N LYS A 426 1.62 -1.39 35.40
CA LYS A 426 1.36 -2.73 34.87
C LYS A 426 2.41 -3.74 35.32
N GLY A 427 3.69 -3.46 35.06
CA GLY A 427 4.78 -4.37 35.40
C GLY A 427 4.95 -4.55 36.91
N GLY A 428 4.65 -3.52 37.69
CA GLY A 428 4.66 -3.59 39.14
C GLY A 428 3.52 -4.45 39.71
N LEU A 429 2.30 -4.30 39.20
CA LEU A 429 1.15 -5.13 39.62
C LEU A 429 1.32 -6.62 39.25
N GLU A 430 1.97 -6.92 38.12
CA GLU A 430 2.31 -8.31 37.75
C GLU A 430 3.29 -8.97 38.73
N LYS A 431 4.19 -8.17 39.34
CA LYS A 431 5.17 -8.65 40.33
C LYS A 431 4.57 -8.73 41.74
N LEU A 432 3.65 -7.81 42.08
CA LEU A 432 3.01 -7.76 43.39
C LEU A 432 1.85 -8.77 43.50
N LYS A 433 2.02 -9.86 44.24
CA LYS A 433 1.01 -10.87 44.49
C LYS A 433 -0.01 -10.39 45.53
N LYS A 434 -0.96 -9.47 45.21
CA LYS A 434 -2.08 -9.06 46.08
C LYS A 434 -1.72 -8.16 47.29
N GLN A 435 -0.93 -7.11 47.08
CA GLN A 435 -0.76 -6.08 48.11
C GLN A 435 -1.74 -4.92 47.90
N SER A 436 -2.18 -4.30 48.99
CA SER A 436 -2.99 -3.07 48.97
C SER A 436 -2.09 -1.89 48.54
N ILE A 437 -2.48 -1.18 47.51
CA ILE A 437 -1.77 0.04 47.06
C ILE A 437 -2.36 1.23 47.77
N PRO A 438 -1.58 2.02 48.54
CA PRO A 438 -2.06 3.22 49.20
C PRO A 438 -2.44 4.30 48.17
N GLU A 439 -3.31 5.22 48.56
CA GLU A 439 -3.65 6.35 47.74
C GLU A 439 -2.58 7.43 47.83
N ALA A 440 -2.20 8.00 46.69
CA ALA A 440 -1.34 9.16 46.62
C ALA A 440 -2.16 10.44 46.59
N SER A 441 -1.64 11.48 47.21
CA SER A 441 -2.22 12.84 47.23
C SER A 441 -1.23 13.88 46.72
N LYS A 442 -1.73 15.11 46.46
CA LYS A 442 -0.91 16.25 45.99
C LYS A 442 -0.01 15.95 44.79
N VAL A 443 -0.54 15.18 43.85
CA VAL A 443 0.20 14.78 42.66
C VAL A 443 0.45 15.97 41.73
N LYS A 444 1.71 16.17 41.36
CA LYS A 444 2.16 17.25 40.47
C LYS A 444 3.16 16.72 39.43
N GLY A 445 2.77 16.77 38.18
CA GLY A 445 3.72 16.48 37.07
C GLY A 445 4.76 17.60 36.92
N ILE A 446 6.00 17.23 36.71
CA ILE A 446 7.12 18.12 36.40
C ILE A 446 7.57 17.83 34.97
N THR A 447 7.17 18.71 34.05
CA THR A 447 7.32 18.52 32.62
C THR A 447 8.74 18.12 32.22
N GLY A 448 8.87 16.99 31.54
CA GLY A 448 10.15 16.44 31.04
C GLY A 448 11.10 15.88 32.11
N ARG A 449 10.70 15.89 33.42
CA ARG A 449 11.57 15.45 34.50
C ARG A 449 10.98 14.33 35.36
N GLY A 450 9.66 14.33 35.61
CA GLY A 450 9.03 13.30 36.44
C GLY A 450 7.78 13.75 37.16
N VAL A 451 7.47 13.14 38.31
CA VAL A 451 6.28 13.38 39.11
C VAL A 451 6.62 13.52 40.60
N GLN A 452 5.87 14.39 41.29
CA GLN A 452 5.91 14.56 42.74
C GLN A 452 4.55 14.19 43.32
N ALA A 453 4.52 13.47 44.42
CA ALA A 453 3.29 13.13 45.16
C ALA A 453 3.57 13.01 46.65
N GLU A 454 2.49 12.79 47.44
CA GLU A 454 2.56 12.45 48.86
C GLU A 454 1.86 11.12 49.10
N VAL A 455 2.55 10.16 49.68
CA VAL A 455 2.05 8.81 50.02
C VAL A 455 2.29 8.53 51.48
N GLY A 456 1.24 8.27 52.26
CA GLY A 456 1.36 8.03 53.69
C GLY A 456 2.01 9.17 54.47
N GLY A 457 1.81 10.43 54.06
CA GLY A 457 2.38 11.63 54.68
C GLY A 457 3.87 11.89 54.31
N LYS A 458 4.48 11.05 53.45
CA LYS A 458 5.85 11.21 52.97
C LYS A 458 5.85 11.74 51.54
N LYS A 459 6.80 12.66 51.27
CA LYS A 459 6.97 13.24 49.94
C LYS A 459 7.74 12.27 49.03
N ILE A 460 7.12 11.93 47.88
CA ILE A 460 7.73 11.03 46.89
C ILE A 460 8.02 11.84 45.62
N LEU A 461 9.21 11.61 45.06
CA LEU A 461 9.63 12.12 43.77
C LEU A 461 10.07 10.92 42.91
N ILE A 462 9.52 10.81 41.71
CA ILE A 462 9.89 9.80 40.72
C ILE A 462 10.25 10.53 39.41
N GLY A 463 11.46 10.28 38.87
CA GLY A 463 11.85 10.93 37.63
C GLY A 463 13.28 10.63 37.19
N ASN A 464 13.67 11.25 36.08
CA ASN A 464 15.01 11.13 35.50
C ASN A 464 16.07 11.91 36.29
N LYS A 465 17.36 11.79 35.93
CA LYS A 465 18.48 12.50 36.57
C LYS A 465 18.27 14.02 36.67
N ALA A 466 17.63 14.62 35.64
CA ALA A 466 17.40 16.06 35.59
C ALA A 466 16.43 16.58 36.69
N LEU A 467 15.55 15.69 37.23
CA LEU A 467 14.73 16.03 38.38
C LEU A 467 15.53 16.30 39.63
N PHE A 468 16.66 15.64 39.74
CA PHE A 468 17.54 15.62 40.95
C PHE A 468 18.85 16.38 40.79
N GLU A 469 18.97 17.26 39.77
CA GLU A 469 20.19 18.09 39.56
C GLU A 469 20.63 18.90 40.76
N LYS A 470 19.67 19.30 41.61
CA LYS A 470 19.93 20.08 42.82
C LYS A 470 20.14 19.21 44.06
N ASP A 471 19.95 17.90 43.93
CA ASP A 471 20.14 16.96 45.01
C ASP A 471 21.51 16.30 44.91
N ASN A 472 22.17 16.05 46.04
CA ASN A 472 23.38 15.27 46.05
C ASN A 472 23.08 13.77 45.84
N VAL A 473 22.95 13.35 44.60
CA VAL A 473 22.75 11.93 44.25
C VAL A 473 24.11 11.20 44.49
N PRO A 474 24.13 10.13 45.30
CA PRO A 474 25.36 9.35 45.54
C PRO A 474 25.99 8.84 44.23
N ALA A 475 27.32 8.87 44.15
CA ALA A 475 28.05 8.47 42.95
C ALA A 475 27.75 7.01 42.53
N GLU A 476 27.52 6.13 43.48
CA GLU A 476 27.14 4.72 43.23
C GLU A 476 25.79 4.60 42.50
N ILE A 477 24.81 5.43 42.89
CA ILE A 477 23.49 5.45 42.24
C ILE A 477 23.64 6.00 40.82
N ILE A 478 24.40 7.04 40.62
CA ILE A 478 24.67 7.61 39.30
C ILE A 478 25.30 6.55 38.40
N LYS A 479 26.29 5.81 38.89
CA LYS A 479 26.97 4.75 38.15
C LYS A 479 25.99 3.63 37.77
N GLN A 480 25.11 3.17 38.68
CA GLN A 480 24.13 2.17 38.39
C GLN A 480 23.15 2.62 37.32
N VAL A 481 22.67 3.88 37.37
CA VAL A 481 21.80 4.45 36.34
C VAL A 481 22.53 4.50 35.00
N GLU A 482 23.79 4.92 34.95
CA GLU A 482 24.61 4.97 33.73
C GLU A 482 24.82 3.57 33.12
N ASP A 483 25.06 2.59 33.95
CA ASP A 483 25.23 1.20 33.48
C ASP A 483 23.95 0.61 32.92
N LEU A 484 22.77 0.94 33.49
CA LEU A 484 21.47 0.61 32.94
C LEU A 484 21.21 1.36 31.61
N GLU A 485 21.50 2.66 31.57
CA GLU A 485 21.36 3.46 30.35
C GLU A 485 22.26 2.96 29.22
N LYS A 486 23.49 2.52 29.52
CA LYS A 486 24.36 1.83 28.54
C LYS A 486 23.77 0.50 28.06
N GLY A 487 22.95 -0.15 28.88
CA GLY A 487 22.18 -1.36 28.52
C GLY A 487 20.95 -1.09 27.68
N GLY A 488 20.63 0.16 27.37
CA GLY A 488 19.45 0.51 26.56
C GLY A 488 18.19 0.80 27.37
N HIS A 489 18.32 0.98 28.66
CA HIS A 489 17.20 1.23 29.56
C HIS A 489 16.96 2.73 29.81
N THR A 490 15.71 3.10 30.03
CA THR A 490 15.31 4.39 30.59
C THR A 490 15.20 4.25 32.09
N SER A 491 16.04 4.94 32.85
CA SER A 491 16.10 4.81 34.31
C SER A 491 15.42 5.97 35.01
N MET A 492 14.60 5.67 36.00
CA MET A 492 13.93 6.63 36.88
C MET A 492 14.36 6.40 38.33
N LEU A 493 14.74 7.47 38.99
CA LEU A 493 15.07 7.48 40.41
C LEU A 493 13.81 7.69 41.22
N VAL A 494 13.70 6.98 42.32
CA VAL A 494 12.63 7.15 43.32
C VAL A 494 13.23 7.69 44.61
N LYS A 495 12.75 8.88 45.06
CA LYS A 495 13.19 9.53 46.30
C LYS A 495 12.00 9.68 47.23
N GLN A 496 12.17 9.31 48.47
CA GLN A 496 11.23 9.49 49.57
C GLN A 496 11.82 10.45 50.59
N ASP A 497 11.19 11.61 50.76
CA ASP A 497 11.65 12.72 51.61
C ASP A 497 13.12 13.14 51.24
N LYS A 498 14.07 12.66 52.00
CA LYS A 498 15.53 12.96 51.76
C LYS A 498 16.28 11.80 51.14
N ASP A 499 15.75 10.58 51.16
CA ASP A 499 16.45 9.36 50.82
C ASP A 499 16.06 8.82 49.45
N PHE A 500 17.05 8.39 48.66
CA PHE A 500 16.81 7.64 47.44
C PHE A 500 16.50 6.20 47.79
N ILE A 501 15.27 5.77 47.50
CA ILE A 501 14.74 4.46 47.87
C ILE A 501 14.85 3.42 46.77
N GLY A 502 15.06 3.84 45.53
CA GLY A 502 15.24 2.88 44.46
C GLY A 502 15.42 3.45 43.08
N ILE A 503 15.72 2.55 42.13
CA ILE A 503 15.80 2.81 40.70
C ILE A 503 14.79 1.93 40.01
N LEU A 504 13.96 2.52 39.16
CA LEU A 504 13.06 1.82 38.24
C LEU A 504 13.63 1.92 36.82
N SER A 505 13.76 0.80 36.15
CA SER A 505 14.33 0.74 34.82
C SER A 505 13.32 0.19 33.83
N LEU A 506 13.10 0.94 32.77
CA LEU A 506 12.15 0.60 31.72
C LEU A 506 12.91 0.45 30.40
N MET A 507 12.43 -0.43 29.55
CA MET A 507 12.98 -0.62 28.21
C MET A 507 11.86 -0.85 27.22
N ASP A 508 11.96 -0.23 26.05
CA ASP A 508 11.16 -0.58 24.91
C ASP A 508 11.78 -1.82 24.25
N VAL A 509 11.15 -2.95 24.47
CA VAL A 509 11.73 -4.27 24.14
C VAL A 509 11.74 -4.48 22.63
N PRO A 510 12.88 -4.88 22.05
CA PRO A 510 12.93 -5.26 20.64
C PRO A 510 11.95 -6.40 20.32
N ARG A 511 11.31 -6.30 19.14
CA ARG A 511 10.43 -7.35 18.65
C ARG A 511 11.19 -8.67 18.53
N LYS A 512 10.57 -9.76 18.93
CA LYS A 512 11.17 -11.12 18.89
C LYS A 512 11.59 -11.52 17.49
N GLU A 513 10.83 -11.08 16.48
CA GLU A 513 11.06 -11.36 15.07
C GLU A 513 12.11 -10.44 14.43
N ALA A 514 12.43 -9.27 15.00
CA ALA A 514 13.28 -8.26 14.38
C ALA A 514 14.61 -8.82 13.85
N LYS A 515 15.32 -9.60 14.65
CA LYS A 515 16.61 -10.21 14.26
C LYS A 515 16.48 -11.14 13.04
N ASN A 516 15.39 -11.91 12.94
CA ASN A 516 15.16 -12.82 11.82
C ASN A 516 14.78 -12.04 10.56
N VAL A 517 13.92 -11.01 10.69
CA VAL A 517 13.53 -10.13 9.60
C VAL A 517 14.76 -9.44 8.99
N LEU A 518 15.64 -8.88 9.81
CA LEU A 518 16.87 -8.23 9.34
C LEU A 518 17.78 -9.20 8.58
N LYS A 519 17.91 -10.44 9.04
CA LYS A 519 18.65 -11.49 8.31
C LYS A 519 18.01 -11.82 6.95
N GLU A 520 16.68 -11.91 6.89
CA GLU A 520 15.96 -12.16 5.66
C GLU A 520 16.09 -11.00 4.67
N LEU A 521 16.03 -9.76 5.15
CA LEU A 521 16.28 -8.56 4.33
C LEU A 521 17.71 -8.56 3.75
N SER A 522 18.68 -8.92 4.54
CA SER A 522 20.08 -9.08 4.08
C SER A 522 20.20 -10.18 3.01
N ALA A 523 19.52 -11.35 3.23
CA ALA A 523 19.48 -12.44 2.25
C ALA A 523 18.77 -12.06 0.95
N LEU A 524 17.78 -11.16 1.02
CA LEU A 524 17.16 -10.52 -0.14
C LEU A 524 18.08 -9.48 -0.80
N GLY A 525 19.29 -9.20 -0.29
CA GLY A 525 20.29 -8.30 -0.87
C GLY A 525 20.10 -6.83 -0.49
N ILE A 526 19.48 -6.54 0.64
CA ILE A 526 19.58 -5.22 1.27
C ILE A 526 20.99 -5.08 1.87
N LYS A 527 21.75 -4.11 1.36
CA LYS A 527 23.17 -3.96 1.69
C LYS A 527 23.40 -3.21 2.99
N LYS A 528 22.54 -2.23 3.27
CA LYS A 528 22.69 -1.36 4.44
C LYS A 528 21.36 -1.20 5.17
N MET A 529 21.40 -1.39 6.48
CA MET A 529 20.27 -1.18 7.38
C MET A 529 20.75 -0.29 8.52
N ILE A 530 20.00 0.79 8.77
CA ILE A 530 20.32 1.77 9.81
C ILE A 530 19.11 1.99 10.70
N MET A 531 19.35 2.12 12.01
CA MET A 531 18.31 2.50 12.97
C MET A 531 18.42 3.99 13.29
N LEU A 532 17.30 4.69 13.26
CA LEU A 532 17.17 6.12 13.59
C LEU A 532 16.28 6.27 14.82
N THR A 533 16.71 7.03 15.83
CA THR A 533 15.93 7.25 17.04
C THR A 533 16.19 8.60 17.69
N GLY A 534 15.20 9.13 18.39
CA GLY A 534 15.36 10.29 19.27
C GLY A 534 16.02 9.97 20.61
N ASP A 535 16.15 8.67 20.96
CA ASP A 535 16.83 8.26 22.17
C ASP A 535 18.32 8.57 22.11
N ASN A 536 18.97 8.50 23.27
CA ASN A 536 20.38 8.76 23.34
C ASN A 536 21.18 7.71 22.51
N GLN A 537 22.38 8.10 22.04
CA GLN A 537 23.23 7.29 21.16
C GLN A 537 23.60 5.94 21.78
N GLN A 538 23.84 5.85 23.09
CA GLN A 538 24.21 4.61 23.78
C GLN A 538 23.06 3.61 23.78
N VAL A 539 21.82 4.08 24.03
CA VAL A 539 20.59 3.27 23.95
C VAL A 539 20.39 2.76 22.51
N ALA A 540 20.58 3.62 21.52
CA ALA A 540 20.48 3.25 20.11
C ALA A 540 21.45 2.11 19.76
N GLU A 541 22.71 2.23 20.14
CA GLU A 541 23.74 1.22 19.88
C GLU A 541 23.47 -0.11 20.60
N ALA A 542 23.01 -0.06 21.86
CA ALA A 542 22.65 -1.25 22.63
C ALA A 542 21.54 -2.05 21.96
N VAL A 543 20.44 -1.38 21.57
CA VAL A 543 19.31 -2.01 20.86
C VAL A 543 19.76 -2.53 19.50
N ALA A 544 20.50 -1.75 18.72
CA ALA A 544 21.01 -2.16 17.41
C ALA A 544 21.85 -3.44 17.49
N LYS A 545 22.77 -3.52 18.45
CA LYS A 545 23.61 -4.69 18.70
C LYS A 545 22.76 -5.93 19.05
N GLN A 546 21.71 -5.76 19.84
CA GLN A 546 20.84 -6.86 20.25
C GLN A 546 20.10 -7.48 19.05
N ILE A 547 19.60 -6.65 18.13
CA ILE A 547 18.84 -7.11 16.95
C ILE A 547 19.74 -7.40 15.74
N GLY A 548 20.99 -6.99 15.76
CA GLY A 548 21.98 -7.25 14.69
C GLY A 548 22.03 -6.20 13.59
N ILE A 549 21.65 -4.94 13.88
CA ILE A 549 21.91 -3.78 13.03
C ILE A 549 23.29 -3.21 13.42
N THR A 550 24.11 -2.87 12.42
CA THR A 550 25.47 -2.36 12.65
C THR A 550 25.51 -0.84 12.82
N ASP A 551 24.59 -0.13 12.18
CA ASP A 551 24.55 1.33 12.14
C ASP A 551 23.32 1.85 12.92
N ALA A 552 23.55 2.68 13.93
CA ALA A 552 22.50 3.34 14.69
C ALA A 552 22.83 4.81 14.93
N MET A 553 21.83 5.66 14.78
CA MET A 553 21.93 7.09 15.06
C MET A 553 20.91 7.48 16.12
N GLY A 554 21.40 7.94 17.26
CA GLY A 554 20.61 8.46 18.38
C GLY A 554 20.59 9.98 18.44
N ASN A 555 19.86 10.53 19.42
CA ASN A 555 19.68 11.96 19.66
C ASN A 555 19.11 12.74 18.45
N LEU A 556 18.31 12.09 17.60
CA LEU A 556 17.80 12.71 16.40
C LEU A 556 16.47 13.43 16.66
N MET A 557 16.42 14.70 16.31
CA MET A 557 15.16 15.41 16.13
C MET A 557 14.49 14.97 14.80
N PRO A 558 13.19 15.18 14.61
CA PRO A 558 12.51 14.79 13.37
C PRO A 558 13.19 15.31 12.09
N GLU A 559 13.72 16.54 12.12
CA GLU A 559 14.47 17.14 11.01
C GLU A 559 15.80 16.43 10.74
N ASP A 560 16.44 15.91 11.77
CA ASP A 560 17.73 15.20 11.63
C ASP A 560 17.51 13.80 11.06
N LYS A 561 16.37 13.14 11.36
CA LYS A 561 15.95 11.91 10.68
C LYS A 561 15.82 12.13 9.17
N VAL A 562 15.21 13.25 8.76
CA VAL A 562 15.10 13.63 7.33
C VAL A 562 16.47 13.77 6.68
N LYS A 563 17.39 14.49 7.33
CA LYS A 563 18.78 14.67 6.83
C LYS A 563 19.52 13.35 6.73
N ALA A 564 19.34 12.46 7.73
CA ALA A 564 19.95 11.13 7.74
C ALA A 564 19.46 10.27 6.56
N VAL A 565 18.16 10.23 6.30
CA VAL A 565 17.55 9.52 5.16
C VAL A 565 18.06 10.10 3.83
N GLN A 566 18.09 11.43 3.68
CA GLN A 566 18.62 12.07 2.46
C GLN A 566 20.12 11.79 2.24
N LYS A 567 20.91 11.73 3.31
CA LYS A 567 22.32 11.35 3.21
C LYS A 567 22.48 9.91 2.78
N LEU A 568 21.67 9.02 3.34
CA LEU A 568 21.64 7.60 2.97
C LEU A 568 21.22 7.42 1.51
N ASP A 569 20.20 8.16 1.04
CA ASP A 569 19.74 8.09 -0.35
C ASP A 569 20.80 8.55 -1.35
N LYS A 570 21.58 9.58 -1.00
CA LYS A 570 22.73 10.03 -1.83
C LYS A 570 23.83 8.98 -1.94
N SER A 571 24.08 8.22 -0.87
CA SER A 571 25.18 7.21 -0.85
C SER A 571 24.76 5.87 -1.46
N GLU A 572 23.59 5.38 -1.11
CA GLU A 572 23.15 4.01 -1.44
C GLU A 572 22.22 3.97 -2.63
N LYS A 573 21.54 5.06 -2.97
CA LYS A 573 20.44 5.15 -3.93
C LYS A 573 19.32 4.13 -3.59
N MET A 574 18.08 4.42 -3.84
CA MET A 574 16.95 3.52 -3.59
C MET A 574 16.85 3.09 -2.11
N VAL A 575 16.45 4.03 -1.27
CA VAL A 575 16.35 3.89 0.19
C VAL A 575 14.91 3.86 0.64
N ALA A 576 14.53 2.90 1.50
CA ALA A 576 13.26 2.95 2.21
C ALA A 576 13.43 3.54 3.62
N MET A 577 12.39 4.26 4.09
CA MET A 577 12.20 4.59 5.51
C MET A 577 11.00 3.83 6.05
N VAL A 578 11.22 3.06 7.12
CA VAL A 578 10.18 2.29 7.83
C VAL A 578 9.92 2.94 9.17
N GLY A 579 8.68 3.31 9.44
CA GLY A 579 8.28 3.99 10.69
C GLY A 579 6.80 3.82 10.99
N ASP A 580 6.30 4.52 12.02
CA ASP A 580 4.89 4.50 12.44
C ASP A 580 3.98 5.39 11.56
N GLY A 581 4.56 6.20 10.70
CA GLY A 581 3.84 7.09 9.78
C GLY A 581 3.32 8.38 10.40
N VAL A 582 3.52 8.61 11.68
CA VAL A 582 3.06 9.83 12.37
C VAL A 582 4.21 10.80 12.59
N ASN A 583 5.23 10.34 13.32
CA ASN A 583 6.42 11.16 13.63
C ASN A 583 7.44 11.13 12.49
N ASP A 584 7.46 10.04 11.72
CA ASP A 584 8.43 9.79 10.66
C ASP A 584 7.93 10.18 9.26
N ALA A 585 6.67 10.69 9.15
CA ALA A 585 6.08 11.09 7.88
C ALA A 585 7.00 12.00 7.02
N PRO A 586 7.68 13.02 7.59
CA PRO A 586 8.60 13.85 6.81
C PRO A 586 9.82 13.08 6.28
N ALA A 587 10.34 12.12 7.05
CA ALA A 587 11.48 11.28 6.66
C ALA A 587 11.06 10.25 5.59
N MET A 588 9.87 9.63 5.74
CA MET A 588 9.28 8.75 4.74
C MET A 588 9.04 9.46 3.41
N ALA A 589 8.48 10.67 3.43
CA ALA A 589 8.24 11.46 2.22
C ALA A 589 9.52 11.88 1.47
N LYS A 590 10.68 11.81 2.12
CA LYS A 590 12.00 12.13 1.52
C LYS A 590 12.82 10.89 1.18
N SER A 591 12.36 9.70 1.54
CA SER A 591 12.95 8.44 1.09
C SER A 591 12.48 8.09 -0.34
N THR A 592 13.12 7.11 -0.97
CA THR A 592 12.63 6.57 -2.26
C THR A 592 11.29 5.86 -2.06
N VAL A 593 11.11 5.16 -0.93
CA VAL A 593 9.89 4.45 -0.55
C VAL A 593 9.62 4.65 0.94
N GLY A 594 8.50 5.29 1.26
CA GLY A 594 8.00 5.38 2.64
C GLY A 594 7.16 4.15 2.99
N ILE A 595 7.46 3.50 4.11
CA ILE A 595 6.78 2.28 4.58
C ILE A 595 6.24 2.50 5.98
N ALA A 596 4.92 2.46 6.13
CA ALA A 596 4.26 2.59 7.43
C ALA A 596 3.95 1.25 8.07
N MET A 597 4.27 1.11 9.37
CA MET A 597 3.91 -0.03 10.22
C MET A 597 2.53 0.19 10.84
N GLY A 598 1.77 -0.92 11.07
CA GLY A 598 0.50 -0.88 11.81
C GLY A 598 -0.56 0.06 11.22
N ALA A 599 -0.52 0.27 9.89
CA ALA A 599 -1.27 1.32 9.21
C ALA A 599 -2.80 1.20 9.32
N ALA A 600 -3.34 0.02 9.68
CA ALA A 600 -4.78 -0.16 9.88
C ALA A 600 -5.37 0.74 10.97
N GLY A 601 -4.52 1.27 11.88
CA GLY A 601 -4.91 2.14 12.98
C GLY A 601 -4.58 3.63 12.81
N SER A 602 -3.98 4.05 11.68
CA SER A 602 -3.52 5.44 11.51
C SER A 602 -3.80 5.96 10.10
N ASP A 603 -4.73 6.90 10.01
CA ASP A 603 -5.05 7.57 8.75
C ASP A 603 -3.85 8.34 8.19
N VAL A 604 -3.06 8.99 9.06
CA VAL A 604 -1.85 9.73 8.65
C VAL A 604 -0.81 8.79 8.03
N ALA A 605 -0.62 7.62 8.63
CA ALA A 605 0.29 6.60 8.10
C ALA A 605 -0.19 6.09 6.73
N LEU A 606 -1.50 5.87 6.60
CA LEU A 606 -2.10 5.47 5.34
C LEU A 606 -1.98 6.54 4.25
N GLU A 607 -2.07 7.82 4.57
CA GLU A 607 -1.97 8.90 3.58
C GLU A 607 -0.53 9.18 3.13
N THR A 608 0.43 9.16 4.05
CA THR A 608 1.81 9.60 3.80
C THR A 608 2.73 8.53 3.25
N ALA A 609 2.51 7.25 3.57
CA ALA A 609 3.38 6.17 3.12
C ALA A 609 3.04 5.70 1.70
N ASP A 610 4.04 5.28 0.95
CA ASP A 610 3.90 4.60 -0.35
C ASP A 610 3.45 3.15 -0.18
N ILE A 611 3.83 2.56 0.95
CA ILE A 611 3.52 1.18 1.32
C ILE A 611 3.05 1.14 2.76
N ALA A 612 1.96 0.42 3.01
CA ALA A 612 1.42 0.24 4.33
C ALA A 612 1.40 -1.25 4.71
N LEU A 613 2.05 -1.58 5.83
CA LEU A 613 1.92 -2.88 6.46
C LEU A 613 0.67 -2.83 7.35
N MET A 614 -0.38 -3.56 6.97
CA MET A 614 -1.72 -3.42 7.57
C MET A 614 -1.77 -3.89 9.02
N GLY A 615 -1.12 -4.99 9.33
CA GLY A 615 -0.89 -5.44 10.70
C GLY A 615 0.41 -4.86 11.26
N ASP A 616 0.54 -4.89 12.58
CA ASP A 616 1.79 -4.53 13.26
C ASP A 616 2.82 -5.68 13.16
N LYS A 617 3.09 -6.13 11.88
CA LYS A 617 3.96 -7.27 11.56
C LYS A 617 5.15 -6.87 10.72
N LEU A 618 6.29 -6.74 11.36
CA LEU A 618 7.56 -6.49 10.70
C LEU A 618 7.93 -7.61 9.68
N GLU A 619 7.46 -8.83 9.91
CA GLU A 619 7.65 -10.01 9.04
C GLU A 619 7.03 -9.86 7.65
N SER A 620 6.08 -8.93 7.46
CA SER A 620 5.49 -8.64 6.16
C SER A 620 6.44 -7.89 5.23
N LEU A 621 7.48 -7.24 5.77
CA LEU A 621 8.44 -6.46 4.99
C LEU A 621 9.31 -7.31 4.04
N PRO A 622 9.95 -8.42 4.48
CA PRO A 622 10.66 -9.31 3.56
C PRO A 622 9.77 -9.91 2.46
N PHE A 623 8.51 -10.23 2.78
CA PHE A 623 7.55 -10.69 1.80
C PHE A 623 7.28 -9.61 0.73
N ALA A 624 7.03 -8.37 1.13
CA ALA A 624 6.77 -7.25 0.23
C ALA A 624 7.95 -7.00 -0.73
N ILE A 625 9.17 -6.94 -0.18
CA ILE A 625 10.40 -6.74 -0.98
C ILE A 625 10.64 -7.93 -1.92
N GLY A 626 10.47 -9.16 -1.45
CA GLY A 626 10.63 -10.36 -2.28
C GLY A 626 9.63 -10.43 -3.44
N LEU A 627 8.36 -10.10 -3.17
CA LEU A 627 7.30 -10.00 -4.18
C LEU A 627 7.64 -8.92 -5.22
N SER A 628 8.06 -7.73 -4.77
CA SER A 628 8.39 -6.60 -5.64
C SER A 628 9.61 -6.90 -6.52
N ARG A 629 10.63 -7.59 -6.01
CA ARG A 629 11.76 -8.08 -6.81
C ARG A 629 11.32 -9.08 -7.87
N LYS A 630 10.41 -9.97 -7.52
CA LYS A 630 9.85 -10.92 -8.47
C LYS A 630 9.02 -10.20 -9.55
N ALA A 631 8.20 -9.20 -9.15
CA ALA A 631 7.43 -8.38 -10.08
C ALA A 631 8.35 -7.64 -11.07
N LYS A 632 9.38 -6.97 -10.57
CA LYS A 632 10.41 -6.31 -11.42
C LYS A 632 11.09 -7.27 -12.37
N GLY A 633 11.40 -8.50 -11.91
CA GLY A 633 11.96 -9.55 -12.76
C GLY A 633 11.02 -9.98 -13.89
N ILE A 634 9.73 -10.15 -13.59
CA ILE A 634 8.69 -10.49 -14.55
C ILE A 634 8.46 -9.35 -15.54
N ILE A 635 8.40 -8.09 -15.08
CA ILE A 635 8.30 -6.92 -15.97
C ILE A 635 9.47 -6.89 -16.97
N LYS A 636 10.71 -7.13 -16.51
CA LYS A 636 11.87 -7.20 -17.40
C LYS A 636 11.78 -8.36 -18.38
N GLN A 637 11.36 -9.55 -17.94
CA GLN A 637 11.18 -10.70 -18.82
C GLN A 637 10.15 -10.39 -19.92
N ASN A 638 9.00 -9.83 -19.54
CA ASN A 638 7.94 -9.46 -20.46
C ASN A 638 8.42 -8.43 -21.49
N LEU A 639 9.15 -7.40 -21.03
CA LEU A 639 9.76 -6.39 -21.92
C LEU A 639 10.68 -7.03 -22.97
N TRP A 640 11.57 -7.95 -22.55
CA TRP A 640 12.46 -8.63 -23.46
C TRP A 640 11.73 -9.56 -24.43
N ILE A 641 10.68 -10.26 -23.98
CA ILE A 641 9.86 -11.12 -24.86
C ILE A 641 9.18 -10.24 -25.91
N SER A 642 8.49 -9.16 -25.49
CA SER A 642 7.76 -8.28 -26.40
C SER A 642 8.67 -7.63 -27.45
N LEU A 643 9.74 -6.98 -27.00
CA LEU A 643 10.71 -6.33 -27.91
C LEU A 643 11.46 -7.34 -28.79
N GLY A 644 11.78 -8.52 -28.25
CA GLY A 644 12.47 -9.58 -28.98
C GLY A 644 11.62 -10.12 -30.13
N VAL A 645 10.35 -10.38 -29.90
CA VAL A 645 9.42 -10.84 -30.95
C VAL A 645 9.30 -9.81 -32.06
N VAL A 646 9.07 -8.53 -31.71
CA VAL A 646 9.00 -7.44 -32.70
C VAL A 646 10.30 -7.30 -33.49
N ALA A 647 11.45 -7.32 -32.80
CA ALA A 647 12.77 -7.19 -33.44
C ALA A 647 13.09 -8.34 -34.42
N VAL A 648 12.52 -9.53 -34.22
CA VAL A 648 12.69 -10.68 -35.13
C VAL A 648 11.66 -10.66 -36.25
N LEU A 649 10.38 -10.35 -35.94
CA LEU A 649 9.30 -10.39 -36.92
C LEU A 649 9.40 -9.30 -37.99
N ILE A 650 9.80 -8.08 -37.64
CA ILE A 650 9.90 -6.98 -38.60
C ILE A 650 10.88 -7.32 -39.76
N PRO A 651 12.13 -7.74 -39.53
CA PRO A 651 13.01 -8.13 -40.62
C PRO A 651 12.48 -9.33 -41.45
N LEU A 652 11.91 -10.35 -40.79
CA LEU A 652 11.39 -11.54 -41.48
C LEU A 652 10.19 -11.19 -42.39
N THR A 653 9.32 -10.26 -41.97
CA THR A 653 8.19 -9.81 -42.79
C THR A 653 8.64 -8.87 -43.92
N ILE A 654 9.61 -7.98 -43.69
CA ILE A 654 10.18 -7.11 -44.72
C ILE A 654 10.83 -7.96 -45.83
N LEU A 655 11.58 -9.00 -45.46
CA LEU A 655 12.23 -9.91 -46.37
C LEU A 655 11.25 -10.87 -47.09
N GLY A 656 9.97 -10.87 -46.68
CA GLY A 656 8.96 -11.77 -47.23
C GLY A 656 9.11 -13.24 -46.82
N VAL A 657 9.92 -13.54 -45.79
CA VAL A 657 10.12 -14.88 -45.26
C VAL A 657 8.88 -15.35 -44.47
N THR A 658 8.21 -14.41 -43.83
CA THR A 658 7.02 -14.71 -43.00
C THR A 658 5.80 -14.02 -43.58
N SER A 659 4.70 -14.77 -43.74
CA SER A 659 3.38 -14.27 -44.13
C SER A 659 2.61 -13.69 -42.93
N ILE A 660 1.46 -13.07 -43.18
CA ILE A 660 0.60 -12.45 -42.16
C ILE A 660 0.21 -13.48 -41.09
N GLY A 661 -0.24 -14.67 -41.45
CA GLY A 661 -0.73 -15.69 -40.51
C GLY A 661 0.30 -16.09 -39.44
N PRO A 662 1.49 -16.58 -39.78
CA PRO A 662 2.55 -16.86 -38.79
C PRO A 662 3.02 -15.61 -38.01
N ALA A 663 3.04 -14.42 -38.62
CA ALA A 663 3.38 -13.18 -37.92
C ALA A 663 2.34 -12.85 -36.83
N VAL A 664 1.05 -12.97 -37.14
CA VAL A 664 -0.04 -12.83 -36.19
C VAL A 664 0.07 -13.83 -35.03
N MET A 665 0.28 -15.12 -35.35
CA MET A 665 0.41 -16.18 -34.33
C MET A 665 1.56 -15.91 -33.37
N ALA A 666 2.70 -15.50 -33.86
CA ALA A 666 3.87 -15.20 -33.04
C ALA A 666 3.65 -13.92 -32.22
N HIS A 667 3.07 -12.90 -32.83
CA HIS A 667 2.78 -11.62 -32.17
C HIS A 667 1.75 -11.78 -31.05
N GLU A 668 0.54 -12.27 -31.37
CA GLU A 668 -0.53 -12.44 -30.39
C GLU A 668 -0.22 -13.55 -29.38
N GLY A 669 0.50 -14.60 -29.81
CA GLY A 669 1.03 -15.62 -28.92
C GLY A 669 1.96 -15.03 -27.84
N SER A 670 2.78 -14.04 -28.21
CA SER A 670 3.65 -13.33 -27.25
C SER A 670 2.85 -12.54 -26.20
N THR A 671 1.74 -11.94 -26.59
CA THR A 671 0.82 -11.23 -25.69
C THR A 671 0.25 -12.18 -24.63
N LEU A 672 -0.23 -13.36 -25.04
CA LEU A 672 -0.72 -14.39 -24.12
C LEU A 672 0.39 -14.88 -23.15
N VAL A 673 1.60 -15.09 -23.63
CA VAL A 673 2.75 -15.48 -22.79
C VAL A 673 3.06 -14.41 -21.76
N VAL A 674 3.07 -13.13 -22.14
CA VAL A 674 3.35 -11.99 -21.27
C VAL A 674 2.29 -11.86 -20.17
N VAL A 675 1.01 -11.96 -20.51
CA VAL A 675 -0.10 -11.94 -19.54
C VAL A 675 0.00 -13.14 -18.60
N GLY A 676 0.18 -14.35 -19.13
CA GLY A 676 0.36 -15.57 -18.34
C GLY A 676 1.56 -15.48 -17.38
N ASN A 677 2.67 -14.88 -17.82
CA ASN A 677 3.84 -14.65 -16.97
C ASN A 677 3.55 -13.67 -15.84
N ALA A 678 2.78 -12.58 -16.11
CA ALA A 678 2.36 -11.60 -15.11
C ALA A 678 1.46 -12.24 -14.03
N LEU A 679 0.51 -13.09 -14.42
CA LEU A 679 -0.40 -13.77 -13.48
C LEU A 679 0.32 -14.73 -12.51
N ARG A 680 1.55 -15.18 -12.81
CA ARG A 680 2.38 -15.97 -11.88
C ARG A 680 2.63 -15.24 -10.56
N LEU A 681 2.57 -13.90 -10.55
CA LEU A 681 2.71 -13.12 -9.32
C LEU A 681 1.58 -13.40 -8.32
N LEU A 682 0.36 -13.70 -8.77
CA LEU A 682 -0.76 -14.04 -7.88
C LEU A 682 -0.49 -15.31 -7.06
N ALA A 683 0.34 -16.21 -7.58
CA ALA A 683 0.75 -17.46 -6.93
C ALA A 683 2.04 -17.32 -6.09
N TYR A 684 2.62 -16.13 -5.97
CA TYR A 684 3.83 -15.90 -5.18
C TYR A 684 3.60 -16.31 -3.73
N LYS A 685 4.39 -17.27 -3.26
CA LYS A 685 4.34 -17.76 -1.86
C LYS A 685 5.47 -17.15 -1.06
N ASN A 686 5.17 -16.78 0.17
CA ASN A 686 6.21 -16.46 1.13
C ASN A 686 6.91 -17.79 1.54
N ASN A 687 8.14 -17.98 1.12
CA ASN A 687 8.90 -19.22 1.41
C ASN A 687 9.27 -19.37 2.89
N GLN A 688 8.96 -18.40 3.75
CA GLN A 688 9.26 -18.39 5.18
C GLN A 688 8.69 -19.61 5.95
N LYS A 689 7.48 -20.09 5.58
CA LYS A 689 6.88 -21.26 6.25
C LYS A 689 7.57 -22.60 5.93
N GLN A 690 8.37 -22.68 4.87
CA GLN A 690 9.06 -23.93 4.49
C GLN A 690 10.40 -24.11 5.21
N THR A 691 11.14 -23.04 5.46
CA THR A 691 12.46 -23.12 6.14
C THR A 691 12.32 -23.48 7.62
N ILE A 692 11.26 -23.01 8.29
CA ILE A 692 10.97 -23.36 9.70
C ILE A 692 10.51 -24.82 9.82
N LYS A 693 9.71 -25.34 8.86
CA LYS A 693 9.29 -26.76 8.86
C LYS A 693 10.43 -27.73 8.51
N SER A 694 11.35 -27.33 7.63
CA SER A 694 12.53 -28.16 7.30
C SER A 694 13.58 -28.15 8.41
N GLY A 695 13.74 -27.06 9.14
CA GLY A 695 14.62 -26.95 10.30
C GLY A 695 14.14 -27.78 11.51
N ARG A 696 12.82 -27.92 11.70
CA ARG A 696 12.24 -28.82 12.73
C ARG A 696 12.34 -30.30 12.36
N LYS A 697 12.28 -30.65 11.06
CA LYS A 697 12.47 -32.05 10.61
C LYS A 697 13.92 -32.53 10.63
N LYS A 698 14.91 -31.64 10.72
CA LYS A 698 16.33 -32.00 10.86
C LYS A 698 16.81 -32.05 12.32
N LYS A 699 15.95 -31.72 13.30
CA LYS A 699 16.25 -31.77 14.74
C LYS A 699 15.34 -32.76 15.50
N ALA A 700 14.51 -33.53 14.81
CA ALA A 700 13.79 -34.71 15.32
C ALA A 700 14.45 -35.99 14.63
#